data_5c6ff5e49db48f90c4519079c2ffb5c9
#
_entry.id   5c6ff5e49db48f90c4519079c2ffb5c9
#
_cell.length_a   1.000
_cell.length_b   1.000
_cell.length_c   1.000
_cell.angle_alpha   90.00
_cell.angle_beta   90.00
_cell.angle_gamma   90.00
#
_symmetry.space_group_name_H-M   'P 1'
#
loop_
_entity.id
_entity.type
_entity.pdbx_description
1 polymer ?
#
loop_
_entity_poly.entity_id
_entity_poly.type
_entity_poly.pdbx_seq_one_letter_code
_entity_poly.pdbx_strand_id
1 'polypeptide(L)'
;MIQKLGLSALAIAMLAGCAEPNSAELADVFGDHMVIQRDQPVRVFGTGEPGTELSVKLDAAVRTVTVAESGAWQVEFAALPAGGIHEISLHEGGRKLDHVGDVLSGDVFLCSGQSNMKYPLRNMPYAPQILEEASEENIRLLNIYQKAALEPQSKLPEPTAWSKATPEAAEWFSAMCYFTGRDIAETYDVPVGLIQSAWGGSRIESWIDAEVAGAAAEHAEQVELLRTHVDDPVKAAKDYSESWQASWLADPATGGDAVWDAPDEGDWVAVPGQLRDWRTWGDPELADHKGMVWHKVSFDLTEAQASQTASVHIGSIDDTDVTWMNGVAIGTTFDWGGLRVYDVPADLLRAGRNVLLVNAHNDYGEGGMNGPDAELRLELADGSSVSLAEGWTYRKVPTDVTRPKPAPWQTIQGYSMLHNAMIAPLEGVGLKGAIWYQGESNAGAGAAYEELLTLLVQDWRAKFGADLPVVVVQLPRFGALPTVAGEPGWGMVRESMRRVAAQDDRVGLAVTIDLGDPYDIHPADKISASNRVIRVAKALIYGEAIDGPSGPVATDAEILADEIRVSFQGIDQGLVTISSSNVTGVELCDGAACRFAPATLDGDVMVIETDDAQVSEIRYCQGDSPLCNLFDGNGLPAGPFWMQID
;
A
#
# COMPACT_ATOMS: atom_id res chain seq x y z
N MET A 1 27.77 -78.47 20.49
CA MET A 1 26.33 -78.57 20.40
C MET A 1 25.82 -77.14 20.66
N ILE A 2 25.67 -76.35 19.60
CA ILE A 2 25.21 -74.93 19.67
C ILE A 2 24.00 -74.85 18.77
N GLN A 3 22.83 -74.62 19.36
CA GLN A 3 21.55 -74.39 18.66
C GLN A 3 21.51 -72.99 18.12
N LYS A 4 21.25 -72.86 16.83
CA LYS A 4 20.92 -71.59 16.19
C LYS A 4 19.43 -71.30 16.38
N LEU A 5 19.09 -70.23 17.08
CA LEU A 5 17.76 -69.60 17.08
C LEU A 5 17.65 -68.67 15.90
N GLY A 6 16.74 -68.95 14.98
CA GLY A 6 16.37 -68.04 13.89
C GLY A 6 15.38 -67.01 14.40
N LEU A 7 15.71 -65.71 14.27
CA LEU A 7 14.79 -64.59 14.40
C LEU A 7 14.12 -64.34 13.01
N SER A 8 12.83 -64.62 12.94
CA SER A 8 12.00 -64.16 11.82
C SER A 8 11.65 -62.68 12.06
N ALA A 9 12.20 -61.77 11.27
CA ALA A 9 11.76 -60.38 11.23
C ALA A 9 10.46 -60.26 10.42
N LEU A 10 9.38 -59.92 11.08
CA LEU A 10 8.11 -59.58 10.48
C LEU A 10 8.19 -58.09 10.04
N ALA A 11 8.36 -57.84 8.73
CA ALA A 11 8.31 -56.51 8.17
C ALA A 11 6.82 -56.11 8.09
N ILE A 12 6.38 -55.23 8.99
CA ILE A 12 5.11 -54.51 8.90
C ILE A 12 5.36 -53.36 7.91
N ALA A 13 4.91 -53.52 6.67
CA ALA A 13 4.79 -52.42 5.71
C ALA A 13 3.69 -51.47 6.20
N MET A 14 4.08 -50.34 6.82
CA MET A 14 3.15 -49.22 6.95
C MET A 14 2.90 -48.65 5.56
N LEU A 15 1.75 -48.94 5.00
CA LEU A 15 1.15 -48.17 3.92
C LEU A 15 0.80 -46.79 4.48
N ALA A 16 1.72 -45.84 4.40
CA ALA A 16 1.39 -44.43 4.43
C ALA A 16 0.58 -44.20 3.12
N GLY A 17 -0.72 -44.17 3.24
CA GLY A 17 -1.58 -43.69 2.18
C GLY A 17 -1.25 -42.23 1.96
N CYS A 18 -0.49 -41.93 0.92
CA CYS A 18 -0.49 -40.56 0.36
C CYS A 18 -1.94 -40.34 -0.08
N ALA A 19 -2.66 -39.43 0.59
CA ALA A 19 -3.89 -38.89 0.05
C ALA A 19 -3.52 -38.29 -1.31
N GLU A 20 -4.19 -38.76 -2.38
CA GLU A 20 -4.04 -38.10 -3.68
C GLU A 20 -4.45 -36.62 -3.49
N PRO A 21 -3.71 -35.66 -4.06
CA PRO A 21 -4.13 -34.26 -4.00
C PRO A 21 -5.55 -34.12 -4.57
N ASN A 22 -6.35 -33.23 -4.01
CA ASN A 22 -7.70 -32.99 -4.51
C ASN A 22 -7.61 -32.51 -5.95
N SER A 23 -8.51 -33.03 -6.80
CA SER A 23 -8.64 -32.62 -8.21
C SER A 23 -9.14 -31.19 -8.38
N ALA A 24 -9.72 -30.58 -7.32
CA ALA A 24 -10.17 -29.19 -7.27
C ALA A 24 -10.29 -28.70 -5.82
N GLU A 25 -10.24 -27.38 -5.66
CA GLU A 25 -10.36 -26.67 -4.38
C GLU A 25 -11.19 -25.39 -4.54
N LEU A 26 -11.80 -24.93 -3.45
CA LEU A 26 -12.37 -23.59 -3.33
C LEU A 26 -11.22 -22.56 -3.31
N ALA A 27 -11.47 -21.32 -3.77
CA ALA A 27 -10.52 -20.23 -3.56
C ALA A 27 -10.36 -19.96 -2.05
N ASP A 28 -9.15 -19.58 -1.63
CA ASP A 28 -8.77 -19.44 -0.21
C ASP A 28 -9.60 -18.40 0.57
N VAL A 29 -10.29 -17.52 -0.14
CA VAL A 29 -11.21 -16.55 0.48
C VAL A 29 -12.46 -17.24 1.08
N PHE A 30 -12.79 -18.44 0.61
CA PHE A 30 -13.86 -19.26 1.18
C PHE A 30 -13.30 -20.06 2.35
N GLY A 31 -13.66 -19.67 3.55
CA GLY A 31 -13.22 -20.33 4.78
C GLY A 31 -14.28 -20.33 5.86
N ASP A 32 -14.15 -21.20 6.85
CA ASP A 32 -15.01 -21.21 8.01
C ASP A 32 -15.12 -19.82 8.64
N HIS A 33 -16.30 -19.47 9.10
CA HIS A 33 -16.62 -18.16 9.70
C HIS A 33 -16.71 -16.97 8.73
N MET A 34 -16.61 -17.16 7.41
CA MET A 34 -16.74 -16.07 6.45
C MET A 34 -18.13 -15.41 6.46
N VAL A 35 -18.21 -14.22 5.88
CA VAL A 35 -19.48 -13.57 5.50
C VAL A 35 -19.56 -13.52 3.98
N ILE A 36 -20.71 -13.92 3.43
CA ILE A 36 -21.07 -13.74 2.01
C ILE A 36 -21.89 -12.45 1.90
N GLN A 37 -21.58 -11.62 0.88
CA GLN A 37 -22.35 -10.41 0.62
C GLN A 37 -23.82 -10.73 0.30
N ARG A 38 -24.72 -10.13 1.09
CA ARG A 38 -26.18 -10.26 0.93
C ARG A 38 -26.72 -9.49 -0.28
N ASP A 39 -27.95 -9.79 -0.67
CA ASP A 39 -28.76 -9.05 -1.64
C ASP A 39 -28.15 -8.93 -3.06
N GLN A 40 -27.16 -9.77 -3.37
CA GLN A 40 -26.61 -9.93 -4.71
C GLN A 40 -26.28 -11.39 -4.99
N PRO A 41 -26.16 -11.82 -6.28
CA PRO A 41 -25.82 -13.20 -6.62
C PRO A 41 -24.55 -13.66 -5.91
N VAL A 42 -24.60 -14.87 -5.31
CA VAL A 42 -23.45 -15.44 -4.61
C VAL A 42 -22.59 -16.19 -5.61
N ARG A 43 -21.39 -15.67 -5.87
CA ARG A 43 -20.37 -16.35 -6.67
C ARG A 43 -19.53 -17.24 -5.78
N VAL A 44 -19.35 -18.50 -6.20
CA VAL A 44 -18.44 -19.46 -5.60
C VAL A 44 -17.49 -19.94 -6.68
N PHE A 45 -16.19 -19.84 -6.43
CA PHE A 45 -15.16 -20.08 -7.42
C PHE A 45 -13.93 -20.77 -6.81
N GLY A 46 -13.05 -21.24 -7.67
CA GLY A 46 -11.82 -21.90 -7.25
C GLY A 46 -11.01 -22.43 -8.42
N THR A 47 -10.11 -23.35 -8.14
CA THR A 47 -9.23 -23.97 -9.13
C THR A 47 -9.37 -25.48 -9.15
N GLY A 48 -8.92 -26.13 -10.23
CA GLY A 48 -8.96 -27.58 -10.35
C GLY A 48 -8.33 -28.09 -11.65
N GLU A 49 -8.30 -29.40 -11.83
CA GLU A 49 -7.80 -30.04 -13.04
C GLU A 49 -8.74 -29.76 -14.22
N PRO A 50 -8.24 -29.22 -15.36
CA PRO A 50 -9.07 -28.93 -16.53
C PRO A 50 -9.91 -30.12 -16.98
N GLY A 51 -11.19 -29.84 -17.30
CA GLY A 51 -12.15 -30.88 -17.73
C GLY A 51 -12.83 -31.66 -16.62
N THR A 52 -12.47 -31.44 -15.34
CA THR A 52 -13.13 -32.07 -14.20
C THR A 52 -14.56 -31.56 -14.03
N GLU A 53 -15.54 -32.43 -13.90
CA GLU A 53 -16.92 -32.07 -13.56
C GLU A 53 -17.08 -31.95 -12.04
N LEU A 54 -17.47 -30.75 -11.60
CA LEU A 54 -17.65 -30.41 -10.19
C LEU A 54 -19.13 -30.16 -9.87
N SER A 55 -19.51 -30.45 -8.63
CA SER A 55 -20.79 -30.08 -8.04
C SER A 55 -20.53 -29.21 -6.81
N VAL A 56 -20.97 -27.96 -6.85
CA VAL A 56 -20.89 -27.01 -5.76
C VAL A 56 -22.26 -26.91 -5.09
N LYS A 57 -22.28 -26.93 -3.76
CA LYS A 57 -23.50 -26.76 -2.97
C LYS A 57 -23.38 -25.53 -2.10
N LEU A 58 -24.44 -24.75 -2.06
CA LEU A 58 -24.72 -23.73 -1.06
C LEU A 58 -26.01 -24.15 -0.37
N ASP A 59 -25.92 -24.64 0.86
CA ASP A 59 -27.00 -25.33 1.58
C ASP A 59 -27.62 -26.44 0.75
N ALA A 60 -28.95 -26.35 0.46
CA ALA A 60 -29.66 -27.28 -0.38
C ALA A 60 -29.54 -27.00 -1.89
N ALA A 61 -29.06 -25.83 -2.29
CA ALA A 61 -28.91 -25.46 -3.69
C ALA A 61 -27.66 -26.12 -4.29
N VAL A 62 -27.77 -26.64 -5.52
CA VAL A 62 -26.67 -27.32 -6.22
C VAL A 62 -26.42 -26.65 -7.57
N ARG A 63 -25.16 -26.51 -7.93
CA ARG A 63 -24.68 -26.07 -9.25
C ARG A 63 -23.62 -27.04 -9.75
N THR A 64 -23.59 -27.29 -11.04
CA THR A 64 -22.54 -28.08 -11.68
C THR A 64 -21.72 -27.18 -12.61
N VAL A 65 -20.44 -27.48 -12.72
CA VAL A 65 -19.50 -26.76 -13.58
C VAL A 65 -18.41 -27.71 -14.03
N THR A 66 -17.86 -27.46 -15.23
CA THR A 66 -16.64 -28.12 -15.70
C THR A 66 -15.47 -27.11 -15.55
N VAL A 67 -14.39 -27.57 -14.96
CA VAL A 67 -13.16 -26.76 -14.82
C VAL A 67 -12.66 -26.36 -16.21
N ALA A 68 -12.42 -25.07 -16.41
CA ALA A 68 -11.92 -24.53 -17.68
C ALA A 68 -10.47 -24.99 -17.97
N GLU A 69 -10.01 -24.79 -19.22
CA GLU A 69 -8.62 -25.10 -19.60
C GLU A 69 -7.57 -24.29 -18.82
N SER A 70 -7.95 -23.11 -18.31
CA SER A 70 -7.14 -22.29 -17.40
C SER A 70 -6.98 -22.88 -16.00
N GLY A 71 -7.72 -23.95 -15.66
CA GLY A 71 -7.81 -24.47 -14.30
C GLY A 71 -8.81 -23.75 -13.41
N ALA A 72 -9.45 -22.68 -13.88
CA ALA A 72 -10.44 -21.93 -13.09
C ALA A 72 -11.85 -22.51 -13.24
N TRP A 73 -12.68 -22.39 -12.20
CA TRP A 73 -14.11 -22.68 -12.22
C TRP A 73 -14.89 -21.67 -11.38
N GLN A 74 -16.13 -21.41 -11.76
CA GLN A 74 -17.05 -20.53 -11.04
C GLN A 74 -18.49 -20.99 -11.23
N VAL A 75 -19.29 -20.82 -10.18
CA VAL A 75 -20.76 -20.98 -10.21
C VAL A 75 -21.44 -19.80 -9.52
N GLU A 76 -22.71 -19.58 -9.85
CA GLU A 76 -23.51 -18.53 -9.27
C GLU A 76 -24.78 -19.10 -8.62
N PHE A 77 -25.09 -18.64 -7.42
CA PHE A 77 -26.31 -18.92 -6.68
C PHE A 77 -27.18 -17.67 -6.55
N ALA A 78 -28.44 -17.88 -6.21
CA ALA A 78 -29.35 -16.77 -5.92
C ALA A 78 -28.85 -15.94 -4.71
N ALA A 79 -29.19 -14.67 -4.70
CA ALA A 79 -28.90 -13.77 -3.58
C ALA A 79 -29.50 -14.32 -2.27
N LEU A 80 -28.75 -14.14 -1.18
CA LEU A 80 -29.17 -14.47 0.18
C LEU A 80 -29.63 -13.20 0.92
N PRO A 81 -30.69 -13.27 1.74
CA PRO A 81 -31.02 -12.19 2.67
C PRO A 81 -29.99 -12.13 3.81
N ALA A 82 -29.98 -11.04 4.59
CA ALA A 82 -29.13 -10.94 5.77
C ALA A 82 -29.43 -12.04 6.81
N GLY A 83 -28.40 -12.48 7.51
CA GLY A 83 -28.49 -13.49 8.57
C GLY A 83 -28.38 -14.92 8.05
N GLY A 84 -28.81 -15.87 8.89
CA GLY A 84 -28.68 -17.30 8.61
C GLY A 84 -27.26 -17.83 8.84
N ILE A 85 -27.18 -19.16 8.98
CA ILE A 85 -25.92 -19.91 8.98
C ILE A 85 -25.97 -20.82 7.75
N HIS A 86 -24.98 -20.69 6.89
CA HIS A 86 -24.88 -21.36 5.61
C HIS A 86 -23.65 -22.27 5.55
N GLU A 87 -23.66 -23.20 4.61
CA GLU A 87 -22.53 -24.09 4.32
C GLU A 87 -22.26 -24.12 2.82
N ILE A 88 -20.97 -24.11 2.45
CA ILE A 88 -20.51 -24.33 1.07
C ILE A 88 -19.79 -25.67 1.03
N SER A 89 -20.01 -26.47 -0.01
CA SER A 89 -19.24 -27.68 -0.22
C SER A 89 -18.99 -27.98 -1.70
N LEU A 90 -17.76 -28.41 -1.98
CA LEU A 90 -17.28 -28.82 -3.30
C LEU A 90 -17.24 -30.33 -3.40
N HIS A 91 -17.73 -30.88 -4.51
CA HIS A 91 -17.81 -32.32 -4.75
C HIS A 91 -17.38 -32.68 -6.17
N GLU A 92 -16.76 -33.86 -6.30
CA GLU A 92 -16.47 -34.54 -7.56
C GLU A 92 -16.99 -35.94 -7.55
N GLY A 93 -17.84 -36.34 -8.52
CA GLY A 93 -18.37 -37.69 -8.60
C GLY A 93 -19.09 -38.18 -7.33
N GLY A 94 -19.61 -37.27 -6.51
CA GLY A 94 -20.22 -37.53 -5.21
C GLY A 94 -19.25 -37.53 -4.01
N ARG A 95 -17.94 -37.52 -4.22
CA ARG A 95 -16.91 -37.34 -3.18
C ARG A 95 -16.85 -35.88 -2.78
N LYS A 96 -16.93 -35.59 -1.49
CA LYS A 96 -16.69 -34.21 -0.98
C LYS A 96 -15.19 -33.91 -1.01
N LEU A 97 -14.81 -32.86 -1.72
CA LEU A 97 -13.43 -32.39 -1.83
C LEU A 97 -13.11 -31.33 -0.76
N ASP A 98 -14.06 -30.39 -0.58
CA ASP A 98 -13.88 -29.24 0.30
C ASP A 98 -15.20 -28.86 0.98
N HIS A 99 -15.11 -28.11 2.10
CA HIS A 99 -16.26 -27.71 2.89
C HIS A 99 -15.96 -26.48 3.72
N VAL A 100 -16.87 -25.53 3.72
CA VAL A 100 -16.83 -24.29 4.51
C VAL A 100 -18.11 -24.20 5.33
N GLY A 101 -17.99 -24.03 6.62
CA GLY A 101 -19.11 -23.95 7.56
C GLY A 101 -19.15 -22.66 8.38
N ASP A 102 -20.22 -22.46 9.15
CA ASP A 102 -20.46 -21.24 9.93
C ASP A 102 -20.34 -19.96 9.07
N VAL A 103 -20.89 -20.02 7.86
CA VAL A 103 -20.93 -18.90 6.91
C VAL A 103 -22.15 -18.04 7.21
N LEU A 104 -21.97 -16.73 7.34
CA LEU A 104 -23.08 -15.79 7.51
C LEU A 104 -23.36 -15.05 6.20
N SER A 105 -24.61 -14.60 6.00
CA SER A 105 -24.97 -13.65 4.94
C SER A 105 -25.12 -12.27 5.54
N GLY A 106 -24.36 -11.28 5.01
CA GLY A 106 -24.31 -9.93 5.58
C GLY A 106 -23.62 -8.92 4.67
N ASP A 107 -23.16 -7.84 5.22
CA ASP A 107 -22.44 -6.81 4.47
C ASP A 107 -20.92 -7.03 4.56
N VAL A 108 -20.25 -7.08 3.41
CA VAL A 108 -18.80 -7.33 3.32
C VAL A 108 -18.08 -6.06 2.87
N PHE A 109 -17.08 -5.64 3.63
CA PHE A 109 -16.27 -4.46 3.33
C PHE A 109 -14.80 -4.80 3.12
N LEU A 110 -14.20 -4.22 2.08
CA LEU A 110 -12.76 -4.20 1.89
C LEU A 110 -12.18 -2.94 2.51
N CYS A 111 -11.28 -3.09 3.48
CA CYS A 111 -10.53 -2.02 4.13
C CYS A 111 -9.07 -2.10 3.67
N SER A 112 -8.63 -1.17 2.81
CA SER A 112 -7.31 -1.20 2.23
C SER A 112 -6.59 0.14 2.31
N GLY A 113 -5.28 0.13 2.12
CA GLY A 113 -4.43 1.31 2.21
C GLY A 113 -3.10 1.03 2.90
N GLN A 114 -2.58 2.05 3.62
CA GLN A 114 -1.29 1.93 4.27
C GLN A 114 -1.40 1.89 5.82
N SER A 115 -0.39 2.39 6.52
CA SER A 115 -0.26 2.26 7.99
C SER A 115 -1.44 2.80 8.78
N ASN A 116 -2.07 3.89 8.35
CA ASN A 116 -3.24 4.44 9.03
C ASN A 116 -4.49 3.57 8.89
N MET A 117 -4.66 2.85 7.77
CA MET A 117 -5.65 1.79 7.65
C MET A 117 -5.26 0.58 8.49
N LYS A 118 -4.00 0.16 8.45
CA LYS A 118 -3.50 -1.01 9.20
C LYS A 118 -3.42 -0.78 10.71
N TYR A 119 -3.52 0.44 11.21
CA TYR A 119 -3.36 0.79 12.62
C TYR A 119 -4.19 -0.13 13.53
N PRO A 120 -3.55 -1.00 14.35
CA PRO A 120 -4.25 -2.08 15.02
C PRO A 120 -4.95 -1.61 16.30
N LEU A 121 -6.01 -2.30 16.68
CA LEU A 121 -6.77 -2.02 17.90
C LEU A 121 -5.88 -1.98 19.16
N ARG A 122 -4.87 -2.85 19.25
CA ARG A 122 -3.93 -2.86 20.38
C ARG A 122 -3.16 -1.57 20.61
N ASN A 123 -3.02 -0.74 19.57
CA ASN A 123 -2.29 0.53 19.64
C ASN A 123 -3.22 1.71 20.01
N MET A 124 -4.54 1.46 20.11
CA MET A 124 -5.50 2.47 20.51
C MET A 124 -5.29 2.92 21.96
N PRO A 125 -5.58 4.19 22.29
CA PRO A 125 -5.80 4.58 23.68
C PRO A 125 -6.87 3.69 24.30
N TYR A 126 -6.62 3.18 25.51
CA TYR A 126 -7.53 2.26 26.22
C TYR A 126 -7.75 0.91 25.50
N ALA A 127 -6.77 0.43 24.73
CA ALA A 127 -6.85 -0.83 23.99
C ALA A 127 -7.33 -2.04 24.81
N PRO A 128 -6.92 -2.25 26.09
CA PRO A 128 -7.44 -3.37 26.88
C PRO A 128 -8.95 -3.37 27.04
N GLN A 129 -9.56 -2.21 27.29
CA GLN A 129 -11.02 -2.08 27.43
C GLN A 129 -11.74 -2.29 26.08
N ILE A 130 -11.20 -1.72 25.00
CA ILE A 130 -11.72 -1.88 23.65
C ILE A 130 -11.69 -3.36 23.22
N LEU A 131 -10.59 -4.05 23.51
CA LEU A 131 -10.43 -5.46 23.17
C LEU A 131 -11.34 -6.37 24.01
N GLU A 132 -11.55 -6.07 25.30
CA GLU A 132 -12.49 -6.82 26.14
C GLU A 132 -13.92 -6.77 25.60
N GLU A 133 -14.31 -5.65 24.96
CA GLU A 133 -15.60 -5.47 24.30
C GLU A 133 -15.66 -6.11 22.90
N ALA A 134 -14.52 -6.45 22.30
CA ALA A 134 -14.44 -7.03 20.94
C ALA A 134 -14.81 -8.52 20.96
N SER A 135 -16.06 -8.85 21.32
CA SER A 135 -16.57 -10.22 21.38
C SER A 135 -17.94 -10.29 20.70
N GLU A 136 -17.95 -10.14 19.37
CA GLU A 136 -19.18 -10.02 18.58
C GLU A 136 -19.31 -11.16 17.55
N GLU A 137 -20.32 -12.00 17.74
CA GLU A 137 -20.56 -13.15 16.85
C GLU A 137 -20.98 -12.75 15.43
N ASN A 138 -21.54 -11.56 15.25
CA ASN A 138 -22.00 -11.06 13.96
C ASN A 138 -20.90 -10.34 13.16
N ILE A 139 -19.71 -10.13 13.75
CA ILE A 139 -18.55 -9.55 13.05
C ILE A 139 -17.54 -10.65 12.75
N ARG A 140 -17.11 -10.70 11.52
CA ARG A 140 -16.10 -11.65 11.03
C ARG A 140 -14.94 -10.91 10.40
N LEU A 141 -13.73 -11.34 10.70
CA LEU A 141 -12.48 -10.68 10.35
C LEU A 141 -11.64 -11.55 9.42
N LEU A 142 -11.21 -10.99 8.30
CA LEU A 142 -10.20 -11.56 7.41
C LEU A 142 -9.03 -10.59 7.32
N ASN A 143 -7.92 -10.92 7.97
CA ASN A 143 -6.70 -10.13 7.92
C ASN A 143 -5.74 -10.74 6.90
N ILE A 144 -5.63 -10.12 5.70
CA ILE A 144 -4.73 -10.59 4.65
C ILE A 144 -3.29 -10.44 5.11
N TYR A 145 -2.53 -11.55 5.11
CA TYR A 145 -1.11 -11.51 5.44
C TYR A 145 -0.33 -10.73 4.39
N GLN A 146 0.61 -9.90 4.82
CA GLN A 146 1.38 -9.02 3.93
C GLN A 146 2.34 -9.83 3.06
N LYS A 147 2.15 -9.74 1.77
CA LYS A 147 2.99 -10.35 0.74
C LYS A 147 2.95 -9.51 -0.52
N ALA A 148 4.07 -9.44 -1.22
CA ALA A 148 4.16 -8.86 -2.55
C ALA A 148 4.40 -9.97 -3.57
N ALA A 149 3.97 -9.75 -4.81
CA ALA A 149 4.22 -10.67 -5.92
C ALA A 149 4.38 -9.89 -7.23
N LEU A 150 5.26 -10.37 -8.09
CA LEU A 150 5.49 -9.80 -9.41
C LEU A 150 4.31 -10.01 -10.37
N GLU A 151 3.58 -11.10 -10.19
CA GLU A 151 2.45 -11.49 -11.03
C GLU A 151 1.20 -11.77 -10.16
N PRO A 152 -0.03 -11.61 -10.70
CA PRO A 152 -1.26 -11.89 -9.97
C PRO A 152 -1.31 -13.31 -9.43
N GLN A 153 -1.62 -13.45 -8.15
CA GLN A 153 -1.77 -14.73 -7.47
C GLN A 153 -3.22 -15.17 -7.42
N SER A 154 -3.46 -16.46 -7.50
CA SER A 154 -4.79 -17.06 -7.30
C SER A 154 -5.04 -17.47 -5.85
N LYS A 155 -4.01 -17.47 -5.00
CA LYS A 155 -4.07 -17.86 -3.59
C LYS A 155 -3.76 -16.70 -2.68
N LEU A 156 -4.47 -16.65 -1.54
CA LEU A 156 -4.18 -15.70 -0.47
C LEU A 156 -2.83 -16.02 0.19
N PRO A 157 -2.10 -15.00 0.66
CA PRO A 157 -0.89 -15.23 1.45
C PRO A 157 -1.20 -15.99 2.74
N GLU A 158 -0.43 -17.03 3.05
CA GLU A 158 -0.58 -17.72 4.33
C GLU A 158 0.12 -16.98 5.48
N PRO A 159 -0.44 -17.01 6.69
CA PRO A 159 -1.63 -17.74 7.16
C PRO A 159 -2.90 -16.86 7.18
N THR A 160 -3.51 -16.57 6.05
CA THR A 160 -4.76 -15.80 5.98
C THR A 160 -5.97 -16.71 6.18
N ALA A 161 -6.85 -16.39 7.15
CA ALA A 161 -8.09 -17.11 7.38
C ALA A 161 -9.13 -16.21 8.06
N TRP A 162 -10.42 -16.48 7.80
CA TRP A 162 -11.52 -15.84 8.51
C TRP A 162 -11.54 -16.24 9.98
N SER A 163 -11.96 -15.32 10.83
CA SER A 163 -12.17 -15.54 12.27
C SER A 163 -13.39 -14.79 12.78
N LYS A 164 -13.96 -15.24 13.89
CA LYS A 164 -14.91 -14.43 14.67
C LYS A 164 -14.17 -13.27 15.30
N ALA A 165 -14.86 -12.14 15.51
CA ALA A 165 -14.31 -11.04 16.29
C ALA A 165 -14.23 -11.48 17.76
N THR A 166 -13.02 -11.85 18.20
CA THR A 166 -12.65 -12.08 19.59
C THR A 166 -11.55 -11.12 19.98
N PRO A 167 -11.29 -10.88 21.28
CA PRO A 167 -10.17 -10.04 21.71
C PRO A 167 -8.84 -10.37 21.04
N GLU A 168 -8.54 -11.66 20.89
CA GLU A 168 -7.29 -12.14 20.29
C GLU A 168 -7.24 -11.91 18.77
N ALA A 169 -8.34 -12.14 18.06
CA ALA A 169 -8.42 -11.93 16.61
C ALA A 169 -8.43 -10.44 16.26
N ALA A 170 -9.07 -9.62 17.10
CA ALA A 170 -9.19 -8.18 16.92
C ALA A 170 -7.91 -7.40 17.28
N GLU A 171 -7.04 -7.96 18.14
CA GLU A 171 -5.85 -7.27 18.66
C GLU A 171 -5.00 -6.63 17.56
N TRP A 172 -4.76 -7.35 16.48
CA TRP A 172 -3.94 -6.91 15.35
C TRP A 172 -4.74 -6.43 14.15
N PHE A 173 -6.06 -6.40 14.27
CA PHE A 173 -6.95 -5.95 13.21
C PHE A 173 -7.07 -4.42 13.18
N SER A 174 -7.35 -3.87 11.99
CA SER A 174 -7.55 -2.43 11.77
C SER A 174 -8.58 -1.81 12.69
N ALA A 175 -8.20 -0.81 13.46
CA ALA A 175 -9.13 -0.05 14.28
C ALA A 175 -10.19 0.67 13.42
N MET A 176 -9.77 1.30 12.31
CA MET A 176 -10.68 1.97 11.37
C MET A 176 -11.74 1.02 10.83
N CYS A 177 -11.30 -0.12 10.31
CA CYS A 177 -12.18 -1.13 9.73
C CYS A 177 -13.13 -1.72 10.78
N TYR A 178 -12.59 -2.06 11.96
CA TYR A 178 -13.36 -2.66 13.07
C TYR A 178 -14.47 -1.74 13.57
N PHE A 179 -14.15 -0.47 13.91
CA PHE A 179 -15.17 0.46 14.40
C PHE A 179 -16.23 0.78 13.35
N THR A 180 -15.83 0.87 12.08
CA THR A 180 -16.78 1.05 10.97
C THR A 180 -17.73 -0.14 10.87
N GLY A 181 -17.19 -1.36 10.85
CA GLY A 181 -18.01 -2.57 10.77
C GLY A 181 -18.91 -2.79 11.98
N ARG A 182 -18.44 -2.45 13.17
CA ARG A 182 -19.23 -2.53 14.42
C ARG A 182 -20.45 -1.61 14.38
N ASP A 183 -20.26 -0.33 14.05
CA ASP A 183 -21.39 0.61 13.94
C ASP A 183 -22.40 0.15 12.89
N ILE A 184 -21.93 -0.35 11.74
CA ILE A 184 -22.80 -0.87 10.68
C ILE A 184 -23.59 -2.09 11.17
N ALA A 185 -22.93 -3.04 11.83
CA ALA A 185 -23.60 -4.22 12.38
C ALA A 185 -24.68 -3.85 13.40
N GLU A 186 -24.37 -2.92 14.30
CA GLU A 186 -25.32 -2.42 15.30
C GLU A 186 -26.47 -1.60 14.68
N THR A 187 -26.15 -0.70 13.73
CA THR A 187 -27.16 0.21 13.13
C THR A 187 -28.17 -0.54 12.28
N TYR A 188 -27.73 -1.52 11.49
CA TYR A 188 -28.58 -2.21 10.52
C TYR A 188 -28.99 -3.62 10.95
N ASP A 189 -28.54 -4.07 12.11
CA ASP A 189 -28.81 -5.42 12.68
C ASP A 189 -28.48 -6.53 11.65
N VAL A 190 -27.27 -6.47 11.05
CA VAL A 190 -26.80 -7.40 10.02
C VAL A 190 -25.42 -7.96 10.37
N PRO A 191 -25.10 -9.19 9.97
CA PRO A 191 -23.72 -9.67 10.02
C PRO A 191 -22.80 -8.81 9.15
N VAL A 192 -21.55 -8.62 9.58
CA VAL A 192 -20.55 -7.85 8.84
C VAL A 192 -19.26 -8.64 8.69
N GLY A 193 -18.79 -8.78 7.44
CA GLY A 193 -17.49 -9.31 7.09
C GLY A 193 -16.51 -8.18 6.78
N LEU A 194 -15.37 -8.17 7.46
CA LEU A 194 -14.34 -7.16 7.30
C LEU A 194 -13.07 -7.79 6.73
N ILE A 195 -12.69 -7.37 5.54
CA ILE A 195 -11.47 -7.80 4.87
C ILE A 195 -10.45 -6.69 5.00
N GLN A 196 -9.41 -6.90 5.80
CA GLN A 196 -8.28 -5.98 5.90
C GLN A 196 -7.17 -6.40 4.94
N SER A 197 -6.86 -5.55 3.96
CA SER A 197 -5.74 -5.69 3.03
C SER A 197 -4.95 -4.40 3.01
N ALA A 198 -3.97 -4.25 3.93
CA ALA A 198 -3.25 -2.99 4.13
C ALA A 198 -1.78 -3.21 4.50
N TRP A 199 -0.88 -2.33 3.97
CA TRP A 199 0.55 -2.39 4.25
C TRP A 199 1.14 -1.00 4.47
N GLY A 200 1.76 -0.76 5.64
CA GLY A 200 2.38 0.52 5.99
C GLY A 200 3.49 0.92 5.01
N GLY A 201 3.58 2.23 4.70
CA GLY A 201 4.59 2.76 3.79
C GLY A 201 4.32 2.51 2.30
N SER A 202 3.22 1.84 1.94
CA SER A 202 2.93 1.54 0.54
C SER A 202 2.44 2.75 -0.24
N ARG A 203 2.86 2.82 -1.51
CA ARG A 203 2.34 3.76 -2.50
C ARG A 203 1.11 3.19 -3.19
N ILE A 204 0.23 4.06 -3.67
CA ILE A 204 -1.01 3.67 -4.35
C ILE A 204 -0.75 2.82 -5.60
N GLU A 205 0.34 3.08 -6.34
CA GLU A 205 0.74 2.34 -7.55
C GLU A 205 0.85 0.83 -7.30
N SER A 206 1.24 0.45 -6.07
CA SER A 206 1.40 -0.96 -5.68
C SER A 206 0.07 -1.72 -5.54
N TRP A 207 -1.05 -0.98 -5.45
CA TRP A 207 -2.41 -1.52 -5.22
C TRP A 207 -3.29 -1.56 -6.47
N ILE A 208 -2.78 -1.11 -7.62
CA ILE A 208 -3.49 -1.06 -8.90
C ILE A 208 -3.00 -2.21 -9.80
N ASP A 209 -3.90 -2.84 -10.52
CA ASP A 209 -3.56 -3.85 -11.54
C ASP A 209 -2.63 -3.29 -12.60
N ALA A 210 -1.62 -4.07 -13.02
CA ALA A 210 -0.64 -3.65 -14.01
C ALA A 210 -1.26 -3.32 -15.39
N GLU A 211 -2.29 -4.05 -15.80
CA GLU A 211 -2.98 -3.77 -17.07
C GLU A 211 -3.75 -2.44 -17.00
N VAL A 212 -4.38 -2.17 -15.84
CA VAL A 212 -5.09 -0.90 -15.62
C VAL A 212 -4.12 0.26 -15.55
N ALA A 213 -3.04 0.15 -14.75
CA ALA A 213 -2.02 1.19 -14.64
C ALA A 213 -1.32 1.43 -16.00
N GLY A 214 -0.94 0.36 -16.71
CA GLY A 214 -0.22 0.44 -17.99
C GLY A 214 -1.07 0.96 -19.17
N ALA A 215 -2.38 1.00 -19.04
CA ALA A 215 -3.26 1.63 -20.03
C ALA A 215 -3.16 3.17 -19.99
N ALA A 216 -2.73 3.75 -18.88
CA ALA A 216 -2.46 5.18 -18.76
C ALA A 216 -1.03 5.50 -19.25
N ALA A 217 -0.91 6.49 -20.15
CA ALA A 217 0.35 6.79 -20.84
C ALA A 217 1.50 7.13 -19.89
N GLU A 218 1.19 7.78 -18.75
CA GLU A 218 2.18 8.20 -17.76
C GLU A 218 2.81 7.03 -16.99
N HIS A 219 2.15 5.87 -16.95
CA HIS A 219 2.56 4.69 -16.20
C HIS A 219 3.03 3.53 -17.10
N ALA A 220 2.77 3.60 -18.41
CA ALA A 220 3.02 2.52 -19.38
C ALA A 220 4.48 2.07 -19.40
N GLU A 221 5.44 3.01 -19.34
CA GLU A 221 6.88 2.71 -19.35
C GLU A 221 7.29 1.92 -18.10
N GLN A 222 6.77 2.30 -16.92
CA GLN A 222 7.09 1.61 -15.66
C GLN A 222 6.49 0.21 -15.61
N VAL A 223 5.28 0.03 -16.14
CA VAL A 223 4.64 -1.29 -16.23
C VAL A 223 5.38 -2.19 -17.23
N GLU A 224 5.85 -1.65 -18.36
CA GLU A 224 6.66 -2.43 -19.31
C GLU A 224 8.02 -2.84 -18.71
N LEU A 225 8.61 -1.96 -17.92
CA LEU A 225 9.83 -2.27 -17.18
C LEU A 225 9.61 -3.35 -16.11
N LEU A 226 8.44 -3.35 -15.43
CA LEU A 226 8.04 -4.43 -14.53
C LEU A 226 7.91 -5.77 -15.26
N ARG A 227 7.27 -5.79 -16.44
CA ARG A 227 7.18 -7.00 -17.28
C ARG A 227 8.56 -7.50 -17.71
N THR A 228 9.45 -6.58 -18.11
CA THR A 228 10.84 -6.92 -18.42
C THR A 228 11.52 -7.57 -17.21
N HIS A 229 11.24 -7.10 -15.99
CA HIS A 229 11.83 -7.67 -14.77
C HIS A 229 11.35 -9.11 -14.49
N VAL A 230 10.10 -9.44 -14.81
CA VAL A 230 9.59 -10.82 -14.71
C VAL A 230 10.36 -11.78 -15.60
N ASP A 231 10.66 -11.34 -16.84
CA ASP A 231 11.32 -12.18 -17.85
C ASP A 231 12.86 -12.19 -17.74
N ASP A 232 13.46 -11.02 -17.46
CA ASP A 232 14.92 -10.81 -17.40
C ASP A 232 15.26 -9.72 -16.37
N PRO A 233 15.45 -10.09 -15.08
CA PRO A 233 15.75 -9.15 -14.01
C PRO A 233 17.02 -8.32 -14.22
N VAL A 234 18.07 -8.92 -14.86
CA VAL A 234 19.33 -8.20 -15.10
C VAL A 234 19.15 -7.13 -16.16
N LYS A 235 18.42 -7.45 -17.24
CA LYS A 235 18.09 -6.46 -18.28
C LYS A 235 17.25 -5.33 -17.68
N ALA A 236 16.23 -5.65 -16.89
CA ALA A 236 15.39 -4.65 -16.26
C ALA A 236 16.17 -3.75 -15.29
N ALA A 237 17.08 -4.31 -14.50
CA ALA A 237 17.96 -3.52 -13.62
C ALA A 237 18.85 -2.56 -14.42
N LYS A 238 19.37 -3.00 -15.56
CA LYS A 238 20.13 -2.14 -16.47
C LYS A 238 19.27 -1.03 -17.05
N ASP A 239 18.11 -1.35 -17.62
CA ASP A 239 17.19 -0.37 -18.22
C ASP A 239 16.71 0.66 -17.18
N TYR A 240 16.37 0.20 -15.97
CA TYR A 240 16.05 1.07 -14.84
C TYR A 240 17.21 2.00 -14.47
N SER A 241 18.43 1.47 -14.43
CA SER A 241 19.60 2.25 -14.03
C SER A 241 19.90 3.39 -15.01
N GLU A 242 19.54 3.28 -16.29
CA GLU A 242 19.71 4.35 -17.27
C GLU A 242 18.86 5.58 -16.89
N SER A 243 17.61 5.38 -16.47
CA SER A 243 16.75 6.47 -15.98
C SER A 243 17.21 7.01 -14.62
N TRP A 244 17.65 6.12 -13.73
CA TRP A 244 18.23 6.49 -12.44
C TRP A 244 19.48 7.36 -12.60
N GLN A 245 20.41 6.94 -13.48
CA GLN A 245 21.63 7.68 -13.80
C GLN A 245 21.33 9.02 -14.45
N ALA A 246 20.34 9.08 -15.35
CA ALA A 246 19.91 10.34 -15.95
C ALA A 246 19.37 11.33 -14.91
N SER A 247 18.55 10.85 -13.97
CA SER A 247 18.06 11.68 -12.85
C SER A 247 19.20 12.17 -11.97
N TRP A 248 20.15 11.29 -11.63
CA TRP A 248 21.34 11.64 -10.85
C TRP A 248 22.17 12.73 -11.53
N LEU A 249 22.49 12.56 -12.82
CA LEU A 249 23.30 13.53 -13.57
C LEU A 249 22.58 14.88 -13.80
N ALA A 250 21.25 14.89 -13.80
CA ALA A 250 20.44 16.09 -13.93
C ALA A 250 20.34 16.90 -12.64
N ASP A 251 20.61 16.28 -11.48
CA ASP A 251 20.54 16.96 -10.18
C ASP A 251 21.83 17.79 -9.96
N PRO A 252 21.72 19.14 -9.78
CA PRO A 252 22.89 20.00 -9.57
C PRO A 252 23.71 19.65 -8.32
N ALA A 253 23.09 19.07 -7.29
CA ALA A 253 23.76 18.73 -6.04
C ALA A 253 24.75 17.56 -6.19
N THR A 254 24.63 16.73 -7.24
CA THR A 254 25.59 15.66 -7.55
C THR A 254 26.86 16.17 -8.22
N GLY A 255 26.86 17.41 -8.73
CA GLY A 255 27.94 17.96 -9.52
C GLY A 255 28.18 17.27 -10.87
N GLY A 256 27.23 16.43 -11.33
CA GLY A 256 27.35 15.65 -12.58
C GLY A 256 28.31 14.45 -12.49
N ASP A 257 28.61 13.97 -11.28
CA ASP A 257 29.56 12.90 -11.01
C ASP A 257 28.99 11.51 -11.36
N ALA A 258 29.45 10.91 -12.43
CA ALA A 258 29.08 9.55 -12.86
C ALA A 258 29.90 8.50 -12.11
N VAL A 259 29.60 8.27 -10.84
CA VAL A 259 30.34 7.38 -9.92
C VAL A 259 30.52 5.97 -10.46
N TRP A 260 29.54 5.45 -11.22
CA TRP A 260 29.56 4.11 -11.82
C TRP A 260 30.57 3.98 -12.98
N ASP A 261 30.91 5.07 -13.66
CA ASP A 261 31.89 5.10 -14.76
C ASP A 261 33.33 5.24 -14.25
N ALA A 262 33.51 5.99 -13.17
CA ALA A 262 34.81 6.25 -12.58
C ALA A 262 34.84 5.97 -11.06
N PRO A 263 34.58 4.71 -10.64
CA PRO A 263 34.39 4.39 -9.23
C PRO A 263 35.64 4.59 -8.35
N ASP A 264 36.82 4.79 -8.95
CA ASP A 264 38.05 5.06 -8.21
C ASP A 264 38.31 6.55 -7.96
N GLU A 265 37.55 7.44 -8.56
CA GLU A 265 37.65 8.87 -8.37
C GLU A 265 36.81 9.32 -7.15
N GLY A 266 37.20 10.46 -6.56
CA GLY A 266 36.51 11.07 -5.42
C GLY A 266 37.07 10.67 -4.05
N ASP A 267 36.43 11.23 -3.00
CA ASP A 267 36.92 11.15 -1.61
C ASP A 267 36.34 9.90 -0.91
N TRP A 268 36.88 8.74 -1.25
CA TRP A 268 36.49 7.47 -0.62
C TRP A 268 37.14 7.28 0.75
N VAL A 269 36.33 6.97 1.76
CA VAL A 269 36.76 6.69 3.13
C VAL A 269 36.64 5.18 3.41
N ALA A 270 37.64 4.60 4.07
CA ALA A 270 37.57 3.20 4.48
C ALA A 270 36.45 2.99 5.51
N VAL A 271 35.63 1.95 5.31
CA VAL A 271 34.63 1.56 6.30
C VAL A 271 35.33 1.15 7.60
N PRO A 272 35.00 1.75 8.75
CA PRO A 272 35.66 1.42 10.02
C PRO A 272 35.14 0.08 10.58
N GLY A 273 35.85 -1.01 10.23
CA GLY A 273 35.50 -2.37 10.64
C GLY A 273 34.54 -3.07 9.68
N GLN A 274 33.39 -3.52 10.16
CA GLN A 274 32.41 -4.27 9.37
C GLN A 274 31.36 -3.35 8.75
N LEU A 275 30.79 -3.79 7.64
CA LEU A 275 29.57 -3.19 7.09
C LEU A 275 28.42 -3.39 8.09
N ARG A 276 27.78 -2.31 8.47
CA ARG A 276 26.64 -2.25 9.38
C ARG A 276 26.00 -0.87 9.34
N ASP A 277 25.05 -0.62 10.22
CA ASP A 277 24.49 0.70 10.48
C ASP A 277 25.60 1.77 10.53
N TRP A 278 25.59 2.67 9.56
CA TRP A 278 26.65 3.69 9.40
C TRP A 278 26.69 4.73 10.52
N ARG A 279 25.62 4.86 11.33
CA ARG A 279 25.62 5.71 12.55
C ARG A 279 26.66 5.23 13.55
N THR A 280 27.04 3.95 13.50
CA THR A 280 28.04 3.35 14.40
C THR A 280 29.49 3.56 13.94
N TRP A 281 29.72 4.17 12.77
CA TRP A 281 31.06 4.36 12.22
C TRP A 281 31.83 5.53 12.82
N GLY A 282 31.18 6.35 13.68
CA GLY A 282 31.81 7.48 14.36
C GLY A 282 31.98 8.73 13.50
N ASP A 283 31.38 8.75 12.30
CA ASP A 283 31.26 9.94 11.47
C ASP A 283 30.03 10.75 11.93
N PRO A 284 30.21 11.99 12.48
CA PRO A 284 29.08 12.77 12.97
C PRO A 284 28.03 13.12 11.91
N GLU A 285 28.44 13.20 10.63
CA GLU A 285 27.52 13.51 9.53
C GLU A 285 26.65 12.33 9.14
N LEU A 286 27.04 11.10 9.54
CA LEU A 286 26.23 9.89 9.32
C LEU A 286 25.28 9.57 10.49
N ALA A 287 25.41 10.28 11.62
CA ALA A 287 24.63 9.97 12.84
C ALA A 287 23.11 10.07 12.64
N ASP A 288 22.66 11.04 11.84
CA ASP A 288 21.25 11.26 11.49
C ASP A 288 21.05 11.36 9.96
N HIS A 289 21.98 10.77 9.17
CA HIS A 289 21.96 10.88 7.72
C HIS A 289 20.76 10.15 7.13
N LYS A 290 19.88 10.90 6.48
CA LYS A 290 18.82 10.42 5.62
C LYS A 290 19.21 10.74 4.18
N GLY A 291 19.15 9.74 3.32
CA GLY A 291 19.60 9.88 1.94
C GLY A 291 20.59 8.78 1.53
N MET A 292 21.42 9.07 0.56
CA MET A 292 22.24 8.08 -0.13
C MET A 292 23.69 8.05 0.39
N VAL A 293 24.26 6.84 0.41
CA VAL A 293 25.68 6.61 0.66
C VAL A 293 26.20 5.60 -0.36
N TRP A 294 27.26 5.97 -1.06
CA TRP A 294 27.96 5.05 -1.94
C TRP A 294 28.87 4.12 -1.15
N HIS A 295 28.85 2.82 -1.51
CA HIS A 295 29.75 1.82 -0.98
C HIS A 295 30.49 1.13 -2.13
N LYS A 296 31.75 0.81 -1.94
CA LYS A 296 32.58 0.19 -2.97
C LYS A 296 33.50 -0.87 -2.38
N VAL A 297 33.63 -1.98 -3.08
CA VAL A 297 34.68 -2.99 -2.85
C VAL A 297 35.30 -3.43 -4.16
N SER A 298 36.60 -3.74 -4.13
CA SER A 298 37.32 -4.32 -5.27
C SER A 298 37.84 -5.69 -4.91
N PHE A 299 37.81 -6.62 -5.86
CA PHE A 299 38.27 -7.98 -5.70
C PHE A 299 38.86 -8.52 -7.00
N ASP A 300 39.73 -9.52 -6.91
CA ASP A 300 40.38 -10.13 -8.08
C ASP A 300 39.80 -11.51 -8.39
N LEU A 301 39.63 -11.79 -9.68
CA LEU A 301 39.24 -13.10 -10.20
C LEU A 301 40.31 -13.68 -11.08
N THR A 302 40.48 -15.00 -11.04
CA THR A 302 41.24 -15.74 -12.06
C THR A 302 40.45 -15.79 -13.39
N GLU A 303 41.10 -16.11 -14.49
CA GLU A 303 40.46 -16.28 -15.80
C GLU A 303 39.36 -17.37 -15.76
N ALA A 304 39.60 -18.46 -15.03
CA ALA A 304 38.61 -19.54 -14.83
C ALA A 304 37.40 -19.12 -14.03
N GLN A 305 37.55 -18.24 -13.02
CA GLN A 305 36.47 -17.69 -12.26
C GLN A 305 35.65 -16.68 -13.08
N ALA A 306 36.33 -15.77 -13.77
CA ALA A 306 35.67 -14.73 -14.57
C ALA A 306 34.88 -15.26 -15.76
N SER A 307 35.13 -16.51 -16.19
CA SER A 307 34.38 -17.15 -17.28
C SER A 307 33.07 -17.81 -16.85
N GLN A 308 32.73 -17.75 -15.57
CA GLN A 308 31.50 -18.34 -14.98
C GLN A 308 30.46 -17.27 -14.77
N THR A 309 29.18 -17.66 -14.78
CA THR A 309 28.11 -16.86 -14.15
C THR A 309 28.27 -16.90 -12.63
N ALA A 310 27.77 -15.89 -11.97
CA ALA A 310 27.86 -15.78 -10.53
C ALA A 310 26.57 -15.19 -9.94
N SER A 311 26.43 -15.27 -8.61
CA SER A 311 25.53 -14.42 -7.84
C SER A 311 26.32 -13.64 -6.80
N VAL A 312 26.03 -12.35 -6.66
CA VAL A 312 26.63 -11.52 -5.61
C VAL A 312 25.66 -11.39 -4.44
N HIS A 313 26.17 -11.70 -3.26
CA HIS A 313 25.47 -11.56 -1.99
C HIS A 313 26.09 -10.38 -1.25
N ILE A 314 25.26 -9.42 -0.81
CA ILE A 314 25.71 -8.18 -0.17
C ILE A 314 25.00 -7.86 1.15
N GLY A 315 24.41 -8.89 1.78
CA GLY A 315 23.69 -8.74 3.03
C GLY A 315 22.33 -8.06 2.87
N SER A 316 21.83 -7.44 3.93
CA SER A 316 20.66 -6.57 3.88
C SER A 316 21.06 -5.11 3.80
N ILE A 317 20.22 -4.28 3.18
CA ILE A 317 20.44 -2.83 3.05
C ILE A 317 19.18 -2.10 3.51
N ASP A 318 19.36 -1.12 4.36
CA ASP A 318 18.27 -0.32 4.90
C ASP A 318 18.27 1.06 4.22
N ASP A 319 17.28 1.43 3.39
CA ASP A 319 16.06 0.74 2.93
C ASP A 319 16.20 0.14 1.52
N THR A 320 16.83 0.89 0.60
CA THR A 320 16.91 0.62 -0.85
C THR A 320 18.36 0.61 -1.31
N ASP A 321 18.64 -0.14 -2.35
CA ASP A 321 19.91 -0.06 -3.07
C ASP A 321 19.75 0.02 -4.58
N VAL A 322 20.80 0.45 -5.25
CA VAL A 322 21.13 0.10 -6.65
C VAL A 322 22.56 -0.39 -6.65
N THR A 323 22.78 -1.53 -7.29
CA THR A 323 24.06 -2.25 -7.28
C THR A 323 24.61 -2.44 -8.68
N TRP A 324 25.90 -2.08 -8.86
CA TRP A 324 26.62 -2.20 -10.14
C TRP A 324 27.82 -3.16 -10.03
N MET A 325 27.99 -4.00 -11.05
CA MET A 325 29.21 -4.78 -11.27
C MET A 325 29.97 -4.21 -12.47
N ASN A 326 31.20 -3.72 -12.24
CA ASN A 326 32.06 -3.16 -13.28
C ASN A 326 31.40 -2.05 -14.13
N GLY A 327 30.54 -1.21 -13.51
CA GLY A 327 29.85 -0.09 -14.14
C GLY A 327 28.47 -0.42 -14.74
N VAL A 328 28.04 -1.68 -14.72
CA VAL A 328 26.73 -2.12 -15.19
C VAL A 328 25.86 -2.47 -14.01
N ALA A 329 24.64 -1.90 -13.93
CA ALA A 329 23.70 -2.23 -12.86
C ALA A 329 23.20 -3.68 -13.01
N ILE A 330 23.14 -4.38 -11.89
CA ILE A 330 22.75 -5.78 -11.78
C ILE A 330 21.53 -6.01 -10.90
N GLY A 331 21.15 -5.04 -10.08
CA GLY A 331 19.99 -5.17 -9.19
C GLY A 331 19.64 -3.91 -8.43
N THR A 332 18.40 -3.87 -7.96
CA THR A 332 17.86 -2.89 -7.02
C THR A 332 16.74 -3.53 -6.21
N THR A 333 16.71 -3.30 -4.91
CA THR A 333 15.70 -3.87 -4.00
C THR A 333 15.30 -2.82 -2.95
N PHE A 334 14.03 -2.78 -2.61
CA PHE A 334 13.51 -2.08 -1.44
C PHE A 334 13.05 -3.12 -0.42
N ASP A 335 13.81 -3.28 0.64
CA ASP A 335 13.47 -4.12 1.79
C ASP A 335 14.50 -3.88 2.90
N TRP A 336 14.09 -3.31 4.03
CA TRP A 336 14.99 -2.97 5.14
C TRP A 336 15.70 -4.18 5.78
N GLY A 337 15.18 -5.40 5.66
CA GLY A 337 15.71 -6.62 6.28
C GLY A 337 16.05 -7.75 5.31
N GLY A 338 15.60 -7.66 4.06
CA GLY A 338 15.82 -8.68 3.05
C GLY A 338 17.27 -8.78 2.59
N LEU A 339 17.75 -10.00 2.41
CA LEU A 339 19.09 -10.25 1.86
C LEU A 339 19.11 -9.92 0.36
N ARG A 340 20.14 -9.19 -0.07
CA ARG A 340 20.40 -8.86 -1.49
C ARG A 340 21.20 -9.99 -2.13
N VAL A 341 20.62 -10.58 -3.16
CA VAL A 341 21.28 -11.56 -4.02
C VAL A 341 20.97 -11.20 -5.46
N TYR A 342 22.00 -10.86 -6.22
CA TYR A 342 21.86 -10.45 -7.62
C TYR A 342 22.66 -11.34 -8.54
N ASP A 343 22.06 -11.74 -9.67
CA ASP A 343 22.72 -12.51 -10.70
C ASP A 343 23.75 -11.65 -11.45
N VAL A 344 24.91 -12.22 -11.70
CA VAL A 344 26.01 -11.58 -12.43
C VAL A 344 26.35 -12.42 -13.67
N PRO A 345 25.98 -11.95 -14.86
CA PRO A 345 26.39 -12.57 -16.12
C PRO A 345 27.92 -12.65 -16.27
N ALA A 346 28.40 -13.72 -16.87
CA ALA A 346 29.86 -13.95 -17.02
C ALA A 346 30.57 -12.84 -17.81
N ASP A 347 29.90 -12.21 -18.76
CA ASP A 347 30.45 -11.11 -19.58
C ASP A 347 30.67 -9.80 -18.80
N LEU A 348 30.08 -9.67 -17.61
CA LEU A 348 30.34 -8.56 -16.70
C LEU A 348 31.58 -8.80 -15.83
N LEU A 349 32.05 -10.04 -15.67
CA LEU A 349 33.21 -10.39 -14.86
C LEU A 349 34.50 -10.30 -15.68
N ARG A 350 35.58 -9.94 -15.02
CA ARG A 350 36.92 -9.76 -15.65
C ARG A 350 37.97 -10.56 -14.88
N ALA A 351 38.90 -11.17 -15.63
CA ALA A 351 40.14 -11.69 -15.03
C ALA A 351 40.94 -10.51 -14.45
N GLY A 352 41.43 -10.67 -13.22
CA GLY A 352 42.02 -9.58 -12.44
C GLY A 352 40.95 -8.78 -11.70
N ARG A 353 41.15 -7.48 -11.60
CA ARG A 353 40.34 -6.58 -10.75
C ARG A 353 38.91 -6.40 -11.27
N ASN A 354 37.96 -6.61 -10.36
CA ASN A 354 36.54 -6.27 -10.49
C ASN A 354 36.14 -5.25 -9.42
N VAL A 355 35.11 -4.48 -9.68
CA VAL A 355 34.56 -3.48 -8.76
C VAL A 355 33.07 -3.71 -8.60
N LEU A 356 32.65 -3.88 -7.35
CA LEU A 356 31.27 -3.83 -6.94
C LEU A 356 30.99 -2.47 -6.31
N LEU A 357 29.97 -1.79 -6.81
CA LEU A 357 29.52 -0.47 -6.34
C LEU A 357 28.07 -0.58 -5.92
N VAL A 358 27.74 -0.02 -4.78
CA VAL A 358 26.38 0.00 -4.21
C VAL A 358 26.03 1.42 -3.80
N ASN A 359 24.92 1.95 -4.29
CA ASN A 359 24.29 3.13 -3.73
C ASN A 359 23.20 2.66 -2.75
N ALA A 360 23.44 2.80 -1.45
CA ALA A 360 22.46 2.52 -0.41
C ALA A 360 21.72 3.80 -0.03
N HIS A 361 20.40 3.74 0.03
CA HIS A 361 19.54 4.86 0.38
C HIS A 361 18.71 4.53 1.62
N ASN A 362 18.76 5.42 2.62
CA ASN A 362 17.99 5.36 3.86
C ASN A 362 16.93 6.46 3.87
N ASP A 363 15.66 6.07 3.90
CA ASP A 363 14.52 6.97 4.09
C ASP A 363 14.20 7.15 5.57
N TYR A 364 14.30 6.05 6.35
CA TYR A 364 13.87 6.01 7.74
C TYR A 364 14.70 4.99 8.53
N GLY A 365 15.00 5.27 9.79
CA GLY A 365 15.65 4.30 10.67
C GLY A 365 17.16 4.43 10.72
N GLU A 366 17.84 3.29 10.64
CA GLU A 366 19.27 3.14 10.96
C GLU A 366 20.19 3.46 9.80
N GLY A 367 19.83 3.02 8.62
CA GLY A 367 20.63 3.12 7.40
C GLY A 367 21.86 2.20 7.39
N GLY A 368 22.30 1.83 6.19
CA GLY A 368 23.53 1.08 6.00
C GLY A 368 23.36 -0.28 5.35
N MET A 369 24.50 -0.93 5.15
CA MET A 369 24.58 -2.32 4.68
C MET A 369 24.84 -3.22 5.88
N ASN A 370 23.94 -4.15 6.13
CA ASN A 370 23.94 -5.01 7.31
C ASN A 370 24.04 -6.49 6.90
N GLY A 371 24.54 -7.33 7.79
CA GLY A 371 24.58 -8.77 7.59
C GLY A 371 25.88 -9.38 8.08
N PRO A 372 25.89 -10.70 8.29
CA PRO A 372 27.11 -11.39 8.66
C PRO A 372 28.10 -11.44 7.49
N ASP A 373 29.40 -11.47 7.78
CA ASP A 373 30.47 -11.52 6.77
C ASP A 373 30.29 -12.68 5.78
N ALA A 374 29.64 -13.77 6.20
CA ALA A 374 29.34 -14.93 5.35
C ALA A 374 28.36 -14.61 4.21
N GLU A 375 27.54 -13.55 4.35
CA GLU A 375 26.61 -13.06 3.33
C GLU A 375 27.25 -11.99 2.42
N LEU A 376 28.54 -11.73 2.54
CA LEU A 376 29.30 -10.83 1.70
C LEU A 376 30.24 -11.64 0.81
N ARG A 377 29.73 -12.10 -0.33
CA ARG A 377 30.48 -13.00 -1.23
C ARG A 377 29.98 -12.91 -2.68
N LEU A 378 30.87 -13.26 -3.59
CA LEU A 378 30.51 -13.63 -4.96
C LEU A 378 30.52 -15.16 -5.02
N GLU A 379 29.37 -15.77 -5.30
CA GLU A 379 29.21 -17.22 -5.46
C GLU A 379 29.22 -17.56 -6.95
N LEU A 380 30.14 -18.47 -7.36
CA LEU A 380 30.33 -18.86 -8.74
C LEU A 380 29.48 -20.09 -9.11
N ALA A 381 29.23 -20.29 -10.38
CA ALA A 381 28.41 -21.41 -10.87
C ALA A 381 28.92 -22.80 -10.48
N ASP A 382 30.22 -22.96 -10.19
CA ASP A 382 30.83 -24.21 -9.70
C ASP A 382 30.66 -24.44 -8.19
N GLY A 383 29.97 -23.52 -7.47
CA GLY A 383 29.75 -23.54 -6.04
C GLY A 383 30.93 -23.01 -5.21
N SER A 384 32.01 -22.56 -5.84
CA SER A 384 33.06 -21.83 -5.13
C SER A 384 32.65 -20.38 -4.87
N SER A 385 33.27 -19.72 -3.89
CA SER A 385 32.97 -18.32 -3.58
C SER A 385 34.22 -17.47 -3.38
N VAL A 386 34.09 -16.18 -3.65
CA VAL A 386 35.07 -15.15 -3.36
C VAL A 386 34.49 -14.25 -2.27
N SER A 387 35.22 -14.13 -1.15
CA SER A 387 34.78 -13.26 -0.04
C SER A 387 34.83 -11.78 -0.43
N LEU A 388 33.79 -11.06 -0.07
CA LEU A 388 33.67 -9.60 -0.18
C LEU A 388 33.54 -8.95 1.20
N ALA A 389 33.90 -9.65 2.28
CA ALA A 389 33.73 -9.16 3.65
C ALA A 389 34.67 -8.00 4.04
N GLU A 390 35.75 -7.80 3.31
CA GLU A 390 36.78 -6.82 3.63
C GLU A 390 37.05 -5.84 2.47
N GLY A 391 37.65 -4.70 2.78
CA GLY A 391 38.11 -3.75 1.77
C GLY A 391 37.06 -2.74 1.30
N TRP A 392 35.95 -2.64 1.99
CA TRP A 392 34.91 -1.67 1.68
C TRP A 392 35.34 -0.24 1.96
N THR A 393 34.93 0.64 1.07
CA THR A 393 35.02 2.09 1.24
C THR A 393 33.65 2.71 1.03
N TYR A 394 33.41 3.88 1.62
CA TYR A 394 32.16 4.62 1.44
C TYR A 394 32.41 6.08 1.02
N ARG A 395 31.39 6.70 0.42
CA ARG A 395 31.34 8.12 0.11
C ARG A 395 29.94 8.64 0.34
N LYS A 396 29.83 9.72 1.14
CA LYS A 396 28.54 10.35 1.45
C LYS A 396 27.99 11.09 0.23
N VAL A 397 26.69 11.10 0.10
CA VAL A 397 25.95 11.92 -0.87
C VAL A 397 25.33 13.08 -0.11
N PRO A 398 25.35 14.32 -0.64
CA PRO A 398 24.63 15.42 -0.04
C PRO A 398 23.14 15.12 0.14
N THR A 399 22.55 15.59 1.24
CA THR A 399 21.16 15.29 1.60
C THR A 399 20.13 16.02 0.75
N ASP A 400 20.54 17.01 -0.03
CA ASP A 400 19.74 17.76 -0.98
C ASP A 400 19.70 17.15 -2.39
N VAL A 401 20.42 16.04 -2.62
CA VAL A 401 20.29 15.25 -3.85
C VAL A 401 18.93 14.58 -3.88
N THR A 402 18.17 14.83 -4.95
CA THR A 402 16.84 14.25 -5.14
C THR A 402 16.94 12.74 -5.36
N ARG A 403 16.15 11.98 -4.59
CA ARG A 403 16.06 10.53 -4.81
C ARG A 403 15.42 10.24 -6.16
N PRO A 404 16.06 9.42 -7.01
CA PRO A 404 15.43 8.92 -8.23
C PRO A 404 14.18 8.07 -7.94
N LYS A 405 13.25 8.00 -8.92
CA LYS A 405 12.03 7.22 -8.78
C LYS A 405 12.33 5.76 -8.42
N PRO A 406 11.51 5.11 -7.57
CA PRO A 406 11.63 3.70 -7.24
C PRO A 406 11.52 2.81 -8.48
N ALA A 407 12.20 1.66 -8.46
CA ALA A 407 11.99 0.64 -9.49
C ALA A 407 10.58 0.02 -9.39
N PRO A 408 9.93 -0.31 -10.51
CA PRO A 408 8.54 -0.76 -10.50
C PRO A 408 8.30 -2.11 -9.82
N TRP A 409 9.33 -2.89 -9.55
CA TRP A 409 9.25 -4.16 -8.80
C TRP A 409 9.55 -4.03 -7.29
N GLN A 410 9.72 -2.81 -6.78
CA GLN A 410 9.94 -2.62 -5.35
C GLN A 410 8.68 -2.93 -4.54
N THR A 411 8.82 -3.71 -3.48
CA THR A 411 7.75 -4.38 -2.73
C THR A 411 6.53 -3.51 -2.43
N ILE A 412 6.71 -2.36 -1.79
CA ILE A 412 5.59 -1.49 -1.38
C ILE A 412 5.56 -0.15 -2.12
N GLN A 413 6.56 0.13 -2.95
CA GLN A 413 6.70 1.38 -3.69
C GLN A 413 6.60 1.20 -5.21
N GLY A 414 6.66 -0.05 -5.69
CA GLY A 414 6.54 -0.40 -7.10
C GLY A 414 5.10 -0.48 -7.59
N TYR A 415 4.94 -1.00 -8.81
CA TYR A 415 3.63 -1.15 -9.45
C TYR A 415 3.06 -2.54 -9.18
N SER A 416 1.79 -2.60 -8.84
CA SER A 416 0.98 -3.85 -8.74
C SER A 416 1.46 -4.90 -7.74
N MET A 417 2.55 -4.68 -7.06
CA MET A 417 3.19 -5.69 -6.19
C MET A 417 2.27 -6.19 -5.07
N LEU A 418 1.52 -5.29 -4.45
CA LEU A 418 0.56 -5.61 -3.40
C LEU A 418 -0.79 -6.02 -3.97
N HIS A 419 -1.21 -5.40 -5.09
CA HIS A 419 -2.37 -5.84 -5.83
C HIS A 419 -2.27 -7.33 -6.16
N ASN A 420 -1.16 -7.76 -6.74
CA ASN A 420 -0.96 -9.13 -7.21
C ASN A 420 -1.10 -10.19 -6.12
N ALA A 421 -0.67 -9.90 -4.89
CA ALA A 421 -0.71 -10.88 -3.80
C ALA A 421 -1.90 -10.69 -2.84
N MET A 422 -2.42 -9.46 -2.70
CA MET A 422 -3.34 -9.11 -1.61
C MET A 422 -4.71 -8.63 -2.09
N ILE A 423 -4.88 -8.33 -3.38
CA ILE A 423 -6.14 -7.92 -4.00
C ILE A 423 -6.58 -8.93 -5.07
N ALA A 424 -5.71 -9.33 -5.99
CA ALA A 424 -6.05 -10.26 -7.07
C ALA A 424 -6.69 -11.57 -6.59
N PRO A 425 -6.24 -12.21 -5.48
CA PRO A 425 -6.90 -13.43 -4.98
C PRO A 425 -8.34 -13.23 -4.48
N LEU A 426 -8.78 -11.98 -4.29
CA LEU A 426 -10.13 -11.63 -3.87
C LEU A 426 -11.07 -11.37 -5.04
N GLU A 427 -10.60 -11.40 -6.29
CA GLU A 427 -11.42 -11.14 -7.47
C GLU A 427 -12.66 -12.04 -7.51
N GLY A 428 -13.83 -11.43 -7.75
CA GLY A 428 -15.11 -12.14 -7.74
C GLY A 428 -15.82 -12.19 -6.39
N VAL A 429 -15.18 -11.77 -5.30
CA VAL A 429 -15.84 -11.66 -3.99
C VAL A 429 -16.88 -10.53 -4.05
N GLY A 430 -18.10 -10.81 -3.58
CA GLY A 430 -19.13 -9.77 -3.43
C GLY A 430 -18.79 -8.83 -2.28
N LEU A 431 -18.84 -7.53 -2.55
CA LEU A 431 -18.61 -6.47 -1.57
C LEU A 431 -19.80 -5.51 -1.49
N LYS A 432 -20.07 -5.00 -0.29
CA LYS A 432 -21.00 -3.89 -0.04
C LYS A 432 -20.36 -2.55 -0.35
N GLY A 433 -19.06 -2.41 -0.09
CA GLY A 433 -18.26 -1.22 -0.31
C GLY A 433 -16.80 -1.43 0.02
N ALA A 434 -15.98 -0.44 -0.31
CA ALA A 434 -14.57 -0.41 0.05
C ALA A 434 -14.22 0.88 0.80
N ILE A 435 -13.21 0.81 1.67
CA ILE A 435 -12.67 1.94 2.42
C ILE A 435 -11.19 2.03 2.10
N TRP A 436 -10.76 3.19 1.60
CA TRP A 436 -9.39 3.46 1.21
C TRP A 436 -8.75 4.52 2.11
N TYR A 437 -7.68 4.18 2.84
CA TYR A 437 -6.92 5.12 3.67
C TYR A 437 -5.43 5.02 3.36
N GLN A 438 -4.97 5.86 2.44
CA GLN A 438 -3.59 5.91 1.95
C GLN A 438 -3.34 7.30 1.35
N GLY A 439 -2.11 7.69 1.17
CA GLY A 439 -1.70 8.94 0.52
C GLY A 439 -0.38 9.50 1.06
N GLU A 440 -0.02 9.15 2.29
CA GLU A 440 1.19 9.65 2.96
C GLU A 440 2.46 9.33 2.17
N SER A 441 2.58 8.10 1.64
CA SER A 441 3.72 7.68 0.81
C SER A 441 3.71 8.28 -0.59
N ASN A 442 2.61 8.93 -0.98
CA ASN A 442 2.47 9.66 -2.24
C ASN A 442 2.47 11.18 -2.07
N ALA A 443 2.83 11.71 -0.90
CA ALA A 443 2.84 13.15 -0.63
C ALA A 443 3.64 13.96 -1.67
N GLY A 444 4.74 13.38 -2.19
CA GLY A 444 5.53 13.98 -3.27
C GLY A 444 4.96 13.80 -4.69
N ALA A 445 3.90 13.01 -4.87
CA ALA A 445 3.30 12.78 -6.19
C ALA A 445 2.41 13.95 -6.65
N GLY A 446 1.97 14.80 -5.73
CA GLY A 446 1.19 15.97 -6.05
C GLY A 446 -0.11 15.63 -6.79
N ALA A 447 -0.37 16.32 -7.90
CA ALA A 447 -1.58 16.17 -8.71
C ALA A 447 -1.68 14.78 -9.41
N ALA A 448 -0.57 14.06 -9.59
CA ALA A 448 -0.61 12.70 -10.18
C ALA A 448 -1.39 11.69 -9.31
N TYR A 449 -1.59 11.99 -8.01
CA TYR A 449 -2.41 11.16 -7.14
C TYR A 449 -3.88 11.10 -7.56
N GLU A 450 -4.42 12.15 -8.22
CA GLU A 450 -5.80 12.18 -8.73
C GLU A 450 -6.02 11.08 -9.78
N GLU A 451 -5.11 10.95 -10.75
CA GLU A 451 -5.16 9.90 -11.77
C GLU A 451 -5.02 8.50 -11.14
N LEU A 452 -4.02 8.32 -10.27
CA LEU A 452 -3.78 7.04 -9.60
C LEU A 452 -4.99 6.58 -8.75
N LEU A 453 -5.63 7.48 -8.01
CA LEU A 453 -6.82 7.15 -7.23
C LEU A 453 -8.00 6.80 -8.14
N THR A 454 -8.14 7.49 -9.28
CA THR A 454 -9.15 7.16 -10.29
C THR A 454 -8.92 5.78 -10.87
N LEU A 455 -7.67 5.43 -11.22
CA LEU A 455 -7.30 4.11 -11.71
C LEU A 455 -7.55 3.01 -10.67
N LEU A 456 -7.25 3.25 -9.39
CA LEU A 456 -7.55 2.31 -8.30
C LEU A 456 -9.06 2.01 -8.22
N VAL A 457 -9.89 3.04 -8.26
CA VAL A 457 -11.36 2.89 -8.21
C VAL A 457 -11.87 2.11 -9.43
N GLN A 458 -11.34 2.39 -10.61
CA GLN A 458 -11.68 1.67 -11.84
C GLN A 458 -11.29 0.20 -11.77
N ASP A 459 -10.07 -0.11 -11.32
CA ASP A 459 -9.58 -1.47 -11.12
C ASP A 459 -10.47 -2.26 -10.16
N TRP A 460 -10.76 -1.70 -8.99
CA TRP A 460 -11.60 -2.37 -8.00
C TRP A 460 -13.03 -2.59 -8.48
N ARG A 461 -13.58 -1.65 -9.25
CA ARG A 461 -14.90 -1.84 -9.88
C ARG A 461 -14.90 -2.94 -10.93
N ALA A 462 -13.83 -3.11 -11.67
CA ALA A 462 -13.70 -4.21 -12.62
C ALA A 462 -13.69 -5.57 -11.93
N LYS A 463 -13.07 -5.67 -10.74
CA LYS A 463 -12.92 -6.91 -9.98
C LYS A 463 -14.11 -7.27 -9.09
N PHE A 464 -14.69 -6.29 -8.43
CA PHE A 464 -15.69 -6.49 -7.37
C PHE A 464 -17.11 -6.07 -7.77
N GLY A 465 -17.27 -5.36 -8.88
CA GLY A 465 -18.56 -4.92 -9.41
C GLY A 465 -18.57 -3.45 -9.81
N ALA A 466 -19.14 -3.17 -10.98
CA ALA A 466 -19.11 -1.85 -11.62
C ALA A 466 -19.68 -0.70 -10.76
N ASP A 467 -20.57 -1.02 -9.83
CA ASP A 467 -21.23 -0.05 -8.94
C ASP A 467 -20.59 0.00 -7.54
N LEU A 468 -19.41 -0.58 -7.32
CA LEU A 468 -18.75 -0.59 -6.01
C LEU A 468 -18.57 0.83 -5.48
N PRO A 469 -19.19 1.19 -4.34
CA PRO A 469 -18.93 2.46 -3.68
C PRO A 469 -17.61 2.40 -2.90
N VAL A 470 -16.86 3.50 -2.95
CA VAL A 470 -15.57 3.62 -2.24
C VAL A 470 -15.60 4.84 -1.33
N VAL A 471 -15.30 4.65 -0.04
CA VAL A 471 -15.08 5.74 0.91
C VAL A 471 -13.59 6.00 1.03
N VAL A 472 -13.16 7.18 0.61
CA VAL A 472 -11.77 7.65 0.72
C VAL A 472 -11.61 8.41 2.03
N VAL A 473 -10.63 8.04 2.84
CA VAL A 473 -10.26 8.77 4.06
C VAL A 473 -9.20 9.79 3.71
N GLN A 474 -9.53 11.08 3.82
CA GLN A 474 -8.60 12.16 3.53
C GLN A 474 -7.44 12.16 4.54
N LEU A 475 -6.25 12.56 4.10
CA LEU A 475 -5.09 12.64 5.00
C LEU A 475 -5.30 13.69 6.10
N PRO A 476 -5.08 13.35 7.38
CA PRO A 476 -5.03 14.29 8.48
C PRO A 476 -3.80 15.20 8.36
N ARG A 477 -3.70 16.22 9.19
CA ARG A 477 -2.50 17.05 9.27
C ARG A 477 -1.33 16.29 9.89
N PHE A 478 -0.11 16.52 9.34
CA PHE A 478 1.14 15.97 9.87
C PHE A 478 2.32 16.85 9.42
N GLY A 479 3.37 16.97 10.25
CA GLY A 479 4.58 17.70 9.89
C GLY A 479 4.53 19.20 10.26
N ALA A 480 5.29 20.01 9.53
CA ALA A 480 5.46 21.40 9.85
C ALA A 480 4.21 22.25 9.59
N LEU A 481 3.99 23.26 10.43
CA LEU A 481 3.00 24.29 10.17
C LEU A 481 3.43 25.11 8.94
N PRO A 482 2.53 25.38 7.99
CA PRO A 482 2.82 26.24 6.86
C PRO A 482 3.07 27.68 7.35
N THR A 483 4.26 28.20 7.10
CA THR A 483 4.65 29.58 7.43
C THR A 483 4.73 30.48 6.20
N VAL A 484 4.70 29.86 5.02
CA VAL A 484 4.71 30.52 3.71
C VAL A 484 3.50 30.01 2.93
N ALA A 485 2.74 30.94 2.33
CA ALA A 485 1.64 30.57 1.46
C ALA A 485 2.16 29.98 0.13
N GLY A 486 1.38 29.09 -0.48
CA GLY A 486 1.70 28.49 -1.77
C GLY A 486 2.51 27.19 -1.72
N GLU A 487 2.93 26.74 -0.55
CA GLU A 487 3.57 25.43 -0.37
C GLU A 487 2.51 24.36 -0.13
N PRO A 488 2.16 23.55 -1.16
CA PRO A 488 1.01 22.66 -1.05
C PRO A 488 1.28 21.43 -0.17
N GLY A 489 2.49 20.90 -0.12
CA GLY A 489 2.84 19.70 0.64
C GLY A 489 1.80 18.59 0.48
N TRP A 490 1.33 18.03 1.59
CA TRP A 490 0.24 17.04 1.64
C TRP A 490 -1.10 17.60 1.15
N GLY A 491 -1.26 18.92 1.06
CA GLY A 491 -2.46 19.58 0.55
C GLY A 491 -2.81 19.15 -0.87
N MET A 492 -1.81 18.86 -1.73
CA MET A 492 -2.08 18.38 -3.09
C MET A 492 -2.76 16.99 -3.13
N VAL A 493 -2.34 16.08 -2.26
CA VAL A 493 -2.97 14.76 -2.15
C VAL A 493 -4.40 14.89 -1.63
N ARG A 494 -4.64 15.76 -0.63
CA ARG A 494 -5.98 16.04 -0.11
C ARG A 494 -6.89 16.63 -1.19
N GLU A 495 -6.37 17.53 -2.00
CA GLU A 495 -7.11 18.12 -3.12
C GLU A 495 -7.42 17.07 -4.21
N SER A 496 -6.46 16.19 -4.54
CA SER A 496 -6.70 15.07 -5.46
C SER A 496 -7.83 14.16 -4.97
N MET A 497 -7.84 13.80 -3.68
CA MET A 497 -8.92 13.02 -3.07
C MET A 497 -10.27 13.73 -3.16
N ARG A 498 -10.30 15.06 -2.90
CA ARG A 498 -11.52 15.87 -3.01
C ARG A 498 -12.05 15.91 -4.43
N ARG A 499 -11.16 16.06 -5.43
CA ARG A 499 -11.54 16.11 -6.85
C ARG A 499 -12.10 14.79 -7.33
N VAL A 500 -11.48 13.66 -6.99
CA VAL A 500 -12.01 12.34 -7.34
C VAL A 500 -13.39 12.14 -6.75
N ALA A 501 -13.60 12.47 -5.46
CA ALA A 501 -14.91 12.36 -4.83
C ALA A 501 -15.96 13.33 -5.42
N ALA A 502 -15.55 14.49 -5.95
CA ALA A 502 -16.45 15.42 -6.62
C ALA A 502 -16.83 15.01 -8.06
N GLN A 503 -16.00 14.19 -8.71
CA GLN A 503 -16.21 13.73 -10.09
C GLN A 503 -16.96 12.40 -10.19
N ASP A 504 -17.07 11.65 -9.08
CA ASP A 504 -17.64 10.30 -9.04
C ASP A 504 -18.65 10.16 -7.91
N ASP A 505 -19.93 10.07 -8.25
CA ASP A 505 -21.05 9.95 -7.29
C ASP A 505 -21.01 8.66 -6.43
N ARG A 506 -20.13 7.71 -6.74
CA ARG A 506 -19.89 6.48 -5.99
C ARG A 506 -18.59 6.52 -5.18
N VAL A 507 -17.95 7.69 -5.10
CA VAL A 507 -16.79 7.93 -4.21
C VAL A 507 -17.17 8.96 -3.18
N GLY A 508 -17.09 8.59 -1.90
CA GLY A 508 -17.32 9.48 -0.77
C GLY A 508 -16.01 9.87 -0.09
N LEU A 509 -15.95 11.08 0.47
CA LEU A 509 -14.78 11.60 1.16
C LEU A 509 -15.04 11.76 2.66
N ALA A 510 -14.28 11.07 3.49
CA ALA A 510 -14.26 11.28 4.94
C ALA A 510 -13.14 12.27 5.29
N VAL A 511 -13.50 13.51 5.58
CA VAL A 511 -12.53 14.59 5.91
C VAL A 511 -11.99 14.39 7.32
N THR A 512 -10.64 14.37 7.48
CA THR A 512 -9.97 14.16 8.77
C THR A 512 -8.89 15.20 9.08
N ILE A 513 -8.92 16.35 8.41
CA ILE A 513 -7.89 17.39 8.51
C ILE A 513 -7.62 17.87 9.94
N ASP A 514 -8.62 17.86 10.81
CA ASP A 514 -8.56 18.29 12.22
C ASP A 514 -8.11 17.19 13.18
N LEU A 515 -8.09 15.91 12.75
CA LEU A 515 -7.79 14.76 13.61
C LEU A 515 -6.30 14.38 13.66
N GLY A 516 -5.43 15.10 12.94
CA GLY A 516 -4.01 14.79 12.85
C GLY A 516 -3.18 15.33 14.02
N ASP A 517 -1.97 14.81 14.14
CA ASP A 517 -0.94 15.27 15.05
C ASP A 517 0.29 15.72 14.24
N PRO A 518 0.85 16.92 14.45
CA PRO A 518 2.02 17.39 13.69
C PRO A 518 3.30 16.57 13.96
N TYR A 519 3.34 15.78 15.03
CA TYR A 519 4.50 14.98 15.44
C TYR A 519 4.32 13.48 15.29
N ASP A 520 3.08 13.00 15.07
CA ASP A 520 2.77 11.60 14.85
C ASP A 520 1.95 11.42 13.55
N ILE A 521 2.56 10.74 12.57
CA ILE A 521 1.92 10.42 11.30
C ILE A 521 0.73 9.44 11.48
N HIS A 522 0.65 8.79 12.64
CA HIS A 522 -0.38 7.81 12.99
C HIS A 522 -1.29 8.34 14.11
N PRO A 523 -2.16 9.33 13.84
CA PRO A 523 -3.03 9.86 14.89
C PRO A 523 -3.87 8.74 15.49
N ALA A 524 -3.85 8.66 16.83
CA ALA A 524 -4.47 7.57 17.56
C ALA A 524 -6.00 7.65 17.63
N ASP A 525 -6.62 8.78 17.30
CA ASP A 525 -8.08 8.95 17.28
C ASP A 525 -8.74 8.29 16.06
N LYS A 526 -8.68 6.96 16.02
CA LYS A 526 -9.34 6.18 14.97
C LYS A 526 -10.86 6.10 15.15
N ILE A 527 -11.38 6.37 16.36
CA ILE A 527 -12.81 6.39 16.63
C ILE A 527 -13.46 7.58 15.92
N SER A 528 -12.94 8.80 16.11
CA SER A 528 -13.47 9.97 15.42
C SER A 528 -13.33 9.85 13.90
N ALA A 529 -12.21 9.33 13.43
CA ALA A 529 -12.01 9.10 12.00
C ALA A 529 -13.00 8.06 11.42
N SER A 530 -13.23 6.92 12.12
CA SER A 530 -14.24 5.94 11.69
C SER A 530 -15.66 6.48 11.75
N ASN A 531 -16.02 7.33 12.71
CA ASN A 531 -17.34 7.98 12.75
C ASN A 531 -17.60 8.82 11.49
N ARG A 532 -16.58 9.45 10.92
CA ARG A 532 -16.69 10.17 9.64
C ARG A 532 -16.85 9.23 8.45
N VAL A 533 -16.08 8.13 8.43
CA VAL A 533 -16.26 7.07 7.42
C VAL A 533 -17.67 6.50 7.49
N ILE A 534 -18.17 6.21 8.68
CA ILE A 534 -19.53 5.69 8.91
C ILE A 534 -20.59 6.65 8.39
N ARG A 535 -20.46 7.96 8.71
CA ARG A 535 -21.40 8.98 8.22
C ARG A 535 -21.45 9.01 6.69
N VAL A 536 -20.30 9.00 6.03
CA VAL A 536 -20.20 8.94 4.56
C VAL A 536 -20.77 7.62 4.03
N ALA A 537 -20.44 6.49 4.65
CA ALA A 537 -20.94 5.18 4.24
C ALA A 537 -22.47 5.07 4.36
N LYS A 538 -23.07 5.60 5.45
CA LYS A 538 -24.54 5.64 5.63
C LYS A 538 -25.24 6.41 4.49
N ALA A 539 -24.69 7.54 4.08
CA ALA A 539 -25.24 8.30 2.96
C ALA A 539 -24.99 7.59 1.61
N LEU A 540 -23.75 7.24 1.31
CA LEU A 540 -23.30 6.74 0.01
C LEU A 540 -23.75 5.30 -0.26
N ILE A 541 -23.63 4.42 0.75
CA ILE A 541 -23.80 2.97 0.59
C ILE A 541 -25.22 2.52 0.99
N TYR A 542 -25.77 3.14 2.03
CA TYR A 542 -27.11 2.79 2.53
C TYR A 542 -28.21 3.75 2.08
N GLY A 543 -27.85 4.88 1.45
CA GLY A 543 -28.81 5.82 0.88
C GLY A 543 -29.55 6.64 1.95
N GLU A 544 -28.98 6.78 3.14
CA GLU A 544 -29.58 7.64 4.16
C GLU A 544 -29.50 9.11 3.76
N ALA A 545 -30.58 9.84 4.02
CA ALA A 545 -30.62 11.28 3.77
C ALA A 545 -29.85 12.03 4.88
N ILE A 546 -28.54 12.18 4.68
CA ILE A 546 -27.63 12.89 5.57
C ILE A 546 -27.17 14.17 4.87
N ASP A 547 -27.48 15.33 5.44
CA ASP A 547 -26.94 16.60 4.95
C ASP A 547 -25.42 16.67 5.24
N GLY A 548 -24.64 17.00 4.20
CA GLY A 548 -23.20 17.13 4.29
C GLY A 548 -22.51 15.94 4.93
N PRO A 549 -22.58 14.73 4.35
CA PRO A 549 -21.97 13.54 4.96
C PRO A 549 -20.45 13.70 5.16
N SER A 550 -19.81 14.52 4.34
CA SER A 550 -18.37 14.85 4.43
C SER A 550 -18.06 16.13 5.21
N GLY A 551 -19.08 16.87 5.66
CA GLY A 551 -18.96 18.22 6.20
C GLY A 551 -19.11 19.31 5.11
N PRO A 552 -18.85 20.59 5.43
CA PRO A 552 -18.99 21.71 4.50
C PRO A 552 -18.04 21.59 3.29
N VAL A 553 -18.58 21.74 2.09
CA VAL A 553 -17.84 21.69 0.81
C VAL A 553 -18.00 23.03 0.11
N ALA A 554 -16.87 23.71 -0.20
CA ALA A 554 -16.87 24.92 -1.01
C ALA A 554 -17.36 24.63 -2.43
N THR A 555 -18.28 25.45 -2.94
CA THR A 555 -18.95 25.20 -4.23
C THR A 555 -18.72 26.29 -5.25
N ASP A 556 -18.64 27.55 -4.82
CA ASP A 556 -18.54 28.70 -5.71
C ASP A 556 -17.83 29.86 -5.03
N ALA A 557 -17.19 30.74 -5.82
CA ALA A 557 -16.56 31.95 -5.33
C ALA A 557 -16.91 33.14 -6.26
N GLU A 558 -17.42 34.23 -5.68
CA GLU A 558 -17.75 35.47 -6.37
C GLU A 558 -16.79 36.58 -5.99
N ILE A 559 -16.14 37.21 -6.97
CA ILE A 559 -15.28 38.39 -6.76
C ILE A 559 -16.16 39.66 -6.76
N LEU A 560 -16.11 40.40 -5.69
CA LEU A 560 -16.66 41.74 -5.55
C LEU A 560 -15.51 42.76 -5.51
N ALA A 561 -15.80 44.04 -5.47
CA ALA A 561 -14.79 45.09 -5.64
C ALA A 561 -13.61 45.00 -4.65
N ASP A 562 -13.85 44.61 -3.41
CA ASP A 562 -12.88 44.59 -2.30
C ASP A 562 -12.98 43.31 -1.43
N GLU A 563 -13.81 42.34 -1.85
CA GLU A 563 -13.96 41.05 -1.16
C GLU A 563 -14.24 39.92 -2.13
N ILE A 564 -13.93 38.69 -1.69
CA ILE A 564 -14.30 37.46 -2.37
C ILE A 564 -15.22 36.67 -1.44
N ARG A 565 -16.36 36.23 -1.97
CA ARG A 565 -17.37 35.47 -1.22
C ARG A 565 -17.36 34.01 -1.66
N VAL A 566 -17.06 33.11 -0.74
CA VAL A 566 -17.06 31.64 -1.00
C VAL A 566 -18.31 31.02 -0.39
N SER A 567 -19.08 30.35 -1.22
CA SER A 567 -20.29 29.62 -0.85
C SER A 567 -19.99 28.17 -0.53
N PHE A 568 -20.76 27.59 0.38
CA PHE A 568 -20.63 26.19 0.79
C PHE A 568 -21.96 25.44 0.70
N GLN A 569 -21.88 24.13 0.50
CA GLN A 569 -22.99 23.20 0.63
C GLN A 569 -22.67 22.14 1.69
N GLY A 570 -23.66 21.34 2.06
CA GLY A 570 -23.49 20.28 3.06
C GLY A 570 -23.21 20.83 4.46
N ILE A 571 -23.82 21.95 4.80
CA ILE A 571 -23.71 22.63 6.08
C ILE A 571 -24.84 22.15 6.99
N ASP A 572 -24.50 21.59 8.12
CA ASP A 572 -25.48 21.26 9.16
C ASP A 572 -25.34 22.23 10.33
N GLN A 573 -26.45 22.91 10.71
CA GLN A 573 -26.53 23.92 11.78
C GLN A 573 -25.66 25.17 11.60
N GLY A 574 -25.35 25.55 10.32
CA GLY A 574 -24.60 26.77 9.98
C GLY A 574 -23.09 26.61 10.06
N LEU A 575 -22.34 27.52 9.41
CA LEU A 575 -20.89 27.58 9.51
C LEU A 575 -20.43 28.27 10.79
N VAL A 576 -19.39 27.74 11.41
CA VAL A 576 -18.77 28.28 12.61
C VAL A 576 -17.25 28.25 12.51
N THR A 577 -16.59 29.17 13.20
CA THR A 577 -15.15 29.15 13.41
C THR A 577 -14.84 28.76 14.84
N ILE A 578 -13.80 27.94 15.06
CA ILE A 578 -13.35 27.50 16.36
C ILE A 578 -12.10 28.30 16.79
N SER A 579 -12.06 28.75 18.04
CA SER A 579 -10.93 29.45 18.67
C SER A 579 -10.57 30.84 18.11
N SER A 580 -11.23 31.31 17.06
CA SER A 580 -11.05 32.63 16.46
C SER A 580 -12.34 33.07 15.79
N SER A 581 -12.60 34.37 15.68
CA SER A 581 -13.68 34.91 14.85
C SER A 581 -13.31 34.95 13.36
N ASN A 582 -12.02 34.81 13.04
CA ASN A 582 -11.52 34.79 11.68
C ASN A 582 -11.32 33.35 11.22
N VAL A 583 -11.60 33.09 9.94
CA VAL A 583 -11.23 31.82 9.28
C VAL A 583 -9.72 31.82 9.06
N THR A 584 -9.04 30.75 9.47
CA THR A 584 -7.60 30.56 9.32
C THR A 584 -7.27 29.64 8.15
N GLY A 585 -6.06 29.75 7.59
CA GLY A 585 -5.58 28.87 6.52
C GLY A 585 -6.10 29.22 5.12
N VAL A 586 -6.56 30.47 4.92
CA VAL A 586 -7.00 30.96 3.60
C VAL A 586 -5.80 31.59 2.88
N GLU A 587 -5.62 31.21 1.62
CA GLU A 587 -4.59 31.74 0.72
C GLU A 587 -5.24 32.27 -0.55
N LEU A 588 -4.74 33.41 -1.04
CA LEU A 588 -5.06 33.96 -2.35
C LEU A 588 -3.83 33.88 -3.22
N CYS A 589 -3.98 33.37 -4.44
CA CYS A 589 -2.88 33.17 -5.38
C CYS A 589 -3.13 33.91 -6.71
N ASP A 590 -2.05 34.44 -7.30
CA ASP A 590 -1.93 34.90 -8.67
C ASP A 590 -0.82 34.10 -9.35
N GLY A 591 -1.18 33.06 -10.08
CA GLY A 591 -0.22 32.07 -10.58
C GLY A 591 0.57 31.42 -9.44
N ALA A 592 1.90 31.53 -9.45
CA ALA A 592 2.77 30.97 -8.43
C ALA A 592 2.91 31.83 -7.17
N ALA A 593 2.43 33.08 -7.18
CA ALA A 593 2.53 33.98 -6.04
C ALA A 593 1.30 33.84 -5.14
N CYS A 594 1.48 33.30 -3.95
CA CYS A 594 0.41 33.14 -2.95
C CYS A 594 0.68 33.97 -1.70
N ARG A 595 -0.39 34.40 -1.02
CA ARG A 595 -0.35 35.08 0.27
C ARG A 595 -1.47 34.58 1.17
N PHE A 596 -1.24 34.58 2.49
CA PHE A 596 -2.34 34.40 3.44
C PHE A 596 -3.27 35.61 3.42
N ALA A 597 -4.57 35.38 3.48
CA ALA A 597 -5.60 36.39 3.44
C ALA A 597 -6.49 36.34 4.68
N PRO A 598 -6.87 37.51 5.24
CA PRO A 598 -7.88 37.57 6.29
C PRO A 598 -9.25 37.14 5.74
N ALA A 599 -9.95 36.30 6.49
CA ALA A 599 -11.30 35.89 6.14
C ALA A 599 -12.20 35.81 7.37
N THR A 600 -13.50 36.06 7.17
CA THR A 600 -14.54 36.03 8.21
C THR A 600 -15.76 35.27 7.70
N LEU A 601 -16.77 35.06 8.54
CA LEU A 601 -18.06 34.51 8.14
C LEU A 601 -19.14 35.59 8.13
N ASP A 602 -19.95 35.59 7.08
CA ASP A 602 -21.24 36.27 6.98
C ASP A 602 -22.34 35.23 6.77
N GLY A 603 -22.90 34.73 7.91
CA GLY A 603 -23.77 33.54 7.89
C GLY A 603 -23.00 32.30 7.43
N ASP A 604 -23.48 31.66 6.36
CA ASP A 604 -22.89 30.45 5.78
C ASP A 604 -21.97 30.76 4.56
N VAL A 605 -21.47 31.98 4.48
CA VAL A 605 -20.57 32.46 3.43
C VAL A 605 -19.23 32.87 4.04
N MET A 606 -18.12 32.39 3.52
CA MET A 606 -16.80 32.88 3.88
C MET A 606 -16.49 34.12 3.04
N VAL A 607 -16.15 35.22 3.73
CA VAL A 607 -15.80 36.50 3.12
C VAL A 607 -14.31 36.72 3.30
N ILE A 608 -13.59 36.86 2.19
CA ILE A 608 -12.13 37.04 2.16
C ILE A 608 -11.86 38.49 1.74
N GLU A 609 -11.11 39.23 2.55
CA GLU A 609 -10.69 40.59 2.22
C GLU A 609 -9.62 40.57 1.12
N THR A 610 -9.80 41.36 0.07
CA THR A 610 -8.78 41.53 -0.96
C THR A 610 -8.70 42.99 -1.40
N ASP A 611 -7.49 43.47 -1.56
CA ASP A 611 -7.14 44.79 -2.11
C ASP A 611 -6.59 44.66 -3.55
N ASP A 612 -6.55 43.45 -4.07
CA ASP A 612 -5.91 43.13 -5.34
C ASP A 612 -6.91 42.49 -6.31
N ALA A 613 -7.03 43.09 -7.49
CA ALA A 613 -7.89 42.60 -8.55
C ALA A 613 -7.32 41.39 -9.33
N GLN A 614 -6.10 40.94 -8.99
CA GLN A 614 -5.41 39.87 -9.70
C GLN A 614 -5.31 38.60 -8.86
N VAL A 615 -6.45 38.10 -8.35
CA VAL A 615 -6.52 36.80 -7.72
C VAL A 615 -7.09 35.81 -8.73
N SER A 616 -6.35 34.76 -9.02
CA SER A 616 -6.78 33.68 -9.94
C SER A 616 -7.22 32.42 -9.20
N GLU A 617 -6.84 32.27 -7.92
CA GLU A 617 -7.11 31.05 -7.18
C GLU A 617 -7.25 31.31 -5.67
N ILE A 618 -8.21 30.64 -5.05
CA ILE A 618 -8.38 30.54 -3.60
C ILE A 618 -7.94 29.16 -3.16
N ARG A 619 -7.16 29.09 -2.09
CA ARG A 619 -6.81 27.87 -1.39
C ARG A 619 -7.22 27.96 0.08
N TYR A 620 -7.70 26.84 0.61
CA TYR A 620 -8.05 26.70 2.02
C TYR A 620 -7.33 25.49 2.60
N CYS A 621 -6.65 25.67 3.73
CA CYS A 621 -6.00 24.62 4.53
C CYS A 621 -4.97 23.78 3.75
N GLN A 622 -4.09 24.44 3.03
CA GLN A 622 -2.97 23.81 2.32
C GLN A 622 -1.73 23.61 3.22
N GLY A 623 -0.74 22.87 2.69
CA GLY A 623 0.47 22.51 3.43
C GLY A 623 0.33 21.22 4.22
N ASP A 624 1.36 20.87 4.96
CA ASP A 624 1.47 19.60 5.67
C ASP A 624 0.57 19.54 6.91
N SER A 625 0.71 20.52 7.81
CA SER A 625 -0.02 20.61 9.06
C SER A 625 -0.73 21.96 9.24
N PRO A 626 -1.72 22.30 8.37
CA PRO A 626 -2.39 23.58 8.44
C PRO A 626 -3.28 23.72 9.69
N LEU A 627 -3.49 24.95 10.13
CA LEU A 627 -4.44 25.28 11.18
C LEU A 627 -5.79 25.64 10.53
N CYS A 628 -6.71 24.69 10.50
CA CYS A 628 -8.04 24.83 9.94
C CYS A 628 -9.07 24.98 11.06
N ASN A 629 -9.87 26.01 11.01
CA ASN A 629 -10.84 26.30 12.06
C ASN A 629 -12.28 26.52 11.58
N LEU A 630 -12.55 26.23 10.30
CA LEU A 630 -13.91 26.32 9.75
C LEU A 630 -14.62 24.98 9.88
N PHE A 631 -15.79 24.99 10.50
CA PHE A 631 -16.60 23.80 10.79
C PHE A 631 -18.07 24.10 10.53
N ASP A 632 -18.89 23.07 10.46
CA ASP A 632 -20.33 23.22 10.65
C ASP A 632 -20.72 23.20 12.15
N GLY A 633 -21.98 23.50 12.42
CA GLY A 633 -22.49 23.51 13.80
C GLY A 633 -22.53 22.14 14.50
N ASN A 634 -22.37 21.04 13.75
CA ASN A 634 -22.23 19.68 14.26
C ASN A 634 -20.77 19.27 14.51
N GLY A 635 -19.81 20.14 14.22
CA GLY A 635 -18.39 19.91 14.45
C GLY A 635 -17.69 19.10 13.36
N LEU A 636 -18.24 19.06 12.14
CA LEU A 636 -17.55 18.55 10.98
C LEU A 636 -16.70 19.66 10.33
N PRO A 637 -15.42 19.43 10.06
CA PRO A 637 -14.56 20.44 9.44
C PRO A 637 -14.92 20.64 7.97
N ALA A 638 -14.79 21.89 7.49
CA ALA A 638 -14.69 22.13 6.06
C ALA A 638 -13.41 21.50 5.52
N GLY A 639 -13.53 20.69 4.47
CA GLY A 639 -12.38 20.06 3.82
C GLY A 639 -11.48 21.09 3.13
N PRO A 640 -10.16 20.83 3.07
CA PRO A 640 -9.24 21.61 2.24
C PRO A 640 -9.71 21.67 0.78
N PHE A 641 -9.53 22.81 0.12
CA PHE A 641 -9.92 22.99 -1.27
C PHE A 641 -9.03 23.97 -2.03
N TRP A 642 -8.98 23.81 -3.35
CA TRP A 642 -8.47 24.76 -4.31
C TRP A 642 -9.62 25.14 -5.27
N MET A 643 -9.79 26.42 -5.49
CA MET A 643 -10.83 26.94 -6.35
C MET A 643 -10.27 27.99 -7.29
N GLN A 644 -10.38 27.77 -8.59
CA GLN A 644 -10.06 28.78 -9.60
C GLN A 644 -11.15 29.85 -9.59
N ILE A 645 -10.77 31.08 -9.82
CA ILE A 645 -11.67 32.24 -9.94
C ILE A 645 -11.51 32.82 -11.33
N ASP A 646 -12.60 32.98 -12.07
CA ASP A 646 -12.65 33.59 -13.39
C ASP A 646 -12.82 35.14 -13.35
#